data_172a1a32bb8fe1265453cc59424f2a86
#
_entry.id   172a1a32bb8fe1265453cc59424f2a86
#
_cell.length_a   1.000
_cell.length_b   1.000
_cell.length_c   1.000
_cell.angle_alpha   90.00
_cell.angle_beta   90.00
_cell.angle_gamma   90.00
#
_symmetry.space_group_name_H-M   'P 1'
#
loop_
_entity.id
_entity.type
_entity.pdbx_description
1 polymer ?
#
loop_
_entity_poly.entity_id
_entity_poly.type
_entity_poly.pdbx_seq_one_letter_code
_entity_poly.pdbx_strand_id
1 'polypeptide(L)'
;MERNDSLKRVLSCLADRNLGGALTELRNFFALYSQPQAEAELEPLLAEYQMMSNYWKRGYKDPQLEANFNRLLQRTCQLYADTSRWRRIMASPFMSTVYSSLAQQPREWSVANIRQELEAYVSDVAMVSLEPANKQKTHLQELNTRHLKSMSQLFDYLWTSRHWSDATAQAFEEMLLSPTVDATDQQLMISAMTLSLLNTFDMAKFRVLVHVYRQALVEAVRQRALVGWVMGRSYTMTIVFPEEQQLVNEMMEDEAIRRELLELQIQFLYTVNAESDTAKIQSEIMPDLLKNNHFRITRNGVEEVEEDSLEDILHPEADEERMERVEESFRKMIDMQKEGSDIYFGGFSQMKRFPFFHRMCNWFMPFSMTHPEVTETLSTIQHNRFLQQVLRKGPFCNSDKYSFVFAFSQVLERMPQSMRDLMEQGEAAIEVVDDEESVTPTYVRRMYLQDLYRFFRLFAHTSQFDHPFKTGESELGQVLFFASPLFRNTKLELYYDKLGTMLLRRKRYEDLRTLMKNQGESHRTYSYYMLAATAIRNTKEPMDSKVRLEGILENYRNALNLNPFAEKAMQGEARILLEMERYEEAIATYDHLIAINPDKQSYVLNRAVCLESLERYEEALKPLFRLNYEQPDDVNVSRVLAWTLLGVGKYEQALTLYEKLTTVEQAAAEDFLNQGYCMWLTGNVQGAIESFRHYIKETGEPAINIINNEERMLSKKGISNEEMQMMYDAIAP
;
A
#
# COMPACT_ATOMS: atom_id res chain seq x y z
N MET A 1 -31.51 3.34 -6.17
CA MET A 1 -30.84 2.65 -5.07
C MET A 1 -31.20 1.16 -5.03
N GLU A 2 -32.44 0.77 -5.24
CA GLU A 2 -32.91 -0.64 -5.26
C GLU A 2 -32.37 -1.51 -6.42
N ARG A 3 -31.89 -0.89 -7.51
CA ARG A 3 -31.46 -1.61 -8.73
C ARG A 3 -30.15 -2.43 -8.61
N ASN A 4 -29.35 -2.19 -7.57
CA ASN A 4 -28.07 -2.90 -7.36
C ASN A 4 -28.18 -4.05 -6.34
N ASP A 5 -29.34 -4.23 -5.75
CA ASP A 5 -29.52 -5.08 -4.56
C ASP A 5 -29.74 -6.57 -4.90
N SER A 6 -30.40 -6.88 -6.03
CA SER A 6 -30.70 -8.29 -6.38
C SER A 6 -29.46 -9.10 -6.73
N LEU A 7 -28.53 -8.57 -7.56
CA LEU A 7 -27.28 -9.26 -7.88
C LEU A 7 -26.34 -9.35 -6.66
N LYS A 8 -26.37 -8.37 -5.75
CA LYS A 8 -25.64 -8.46 -4.48
C LYS A 8 -26.21 -9.59 -3.60
N ARG A 9 -27.55 -9.77 -3.57
CA ARG A 9 -28.16 -10.88 -2.85
C ARG A 9 -27.79 -12.23 -3.45
N VAL A 10 -27.73 -12.35 -4.79
CA VAL A 10 -27.20 -13.56 -5.43
C VAL A 10 -25.80 -13.86 -4.96
N LEU A 11 -24.92 -12.85 -4.94
CA LEU A 11 -23.53 -13.00 -4.51
C LEU A 11 -23.44 -13.46 -3.03
N SER A 12 -24.25 -12.85 -2.15
CA SER A 12 -24.31 -13.28 -0.75
C SER A 12 -24.80 -14.73 -0.61
N CYS A 13 -25.85 -15.10 -1.33
CA CYS A 13 -26.34 -16.49 -1.32
C CYS A 13 -25.28 -17.48 -1.80
N LEU A 14 -24.49 -17.13 -2.85
CA LEU A 14 -23.40 -17.97 -3.34
C LEU A 14 -22.28 -18.11 -2.31
N ALA A 15 -21.90 -17.01 -1.65
CA ALA A 15 -20.89 -17.00 -0.60
C ALA A 15 -21.31 -17.87 0.61
N ASP A 16 -22.61 -17.85 0.95
CA ASP A 16 -23.20 -18.66 2.02
C ASP A 16 -23.52 -20.12 1.58
N ARG A 17 -23.16 -20.51 0.34
CA ARG A 17 -23.54 -21.80 -0.30
C ARG A 17 -25.06 -22.03 -0.34
N ASN A 18 -25.87 -20.99 -0.29
CA ASN A 18 -27.31 -21.05 -0.39
C ASN A 18 -27.75 -21.09 -1.88
N LEU A 19 -27.60 -22.27 -2.49
CA LEU A 19 -27.87 -22.48 -3.91
C LEU A 19 -29.35 -22.17 -4.29
N GLY A 20 -30.30 -22.61 -3.46
CA GLY A 20 -31.73 -22.35 -3.72
C GLY A 20 -32.07 -20.87 -3.67
N GLY A 21 -31.49 -20.14 -2.73
CA GLY A 21 -31.61 -18.68 -2.65
C GLY A 21 -31.00 -17.98 -3.88
N ALA A 22 -29.79 -18.37 -4.28
CA ALA A 22 -29.11 -17.82 -5.44
C ALA A 22 -29.91 -17.99 -6.75
N LEU A 23 -30.41 -19.20 -6.99
CA LEU A 23 -31.26 -19.50 -8.17
C LEU A 23 -32.57 -18.70 -8.16
N THR A 24 -33.18 -18.54 -6.99
CA THR A 24 -34.41 -17.74 -6.83
C THR A 24 -34.17 -16.27 -7.13
N GLU A 25 -33.09 -15.70 -6.59
CA GLU A 25 -32.74 -14.31 -6.82
C GLU A 25 -32.34 -14.05 -8.28
N LEU A 26 -31.65 -14.98 -8.97
CA LEU A 26 -31.38 -14.90 -10.40
C LEU A 26 -32.67 -14.90 -11.23
N ARG A 27 -33.62 -15.77 -10.91
CA ARG A 27 -34.93 -15.80 -11.57
C ARG A 27 -35.68 -14.48 -11.37
N ASN A 28 -35.68 -13.94 -10.17
CA ASN A 28 -36.29 -12.63 -9.86
C ASN A 28 -35.61 -11.51 -10.63
N PHE A 29 -34.28 -11.58 -10.78
CA PHE A 29 -33.52 -10.62 -11.57
C PHE A 29 -33.93 -10.66 -13.04
N PHE A 30 -34.00 -11.84 -13.68
CA PHE A 30 -34.39 -11.97 -15.08
C PHE A 30 -35.85 -11.60 -15.35
N ALA A 31 -36.74 -11.79 -14.37
CA ALA A 31 -38.12 -11.29 -14.47
C ALA A 31 -38.20 -9.76 -14.62
N LEU A 32 -37.20 -9.04 -14.09
CA LEU A 32 -37.10 -7.58 -14.17
C LEU A 32 -36.24 -7.11 -15.36
N TYR A 33 -35.28 -7.92 -15.77
CA TYR A 33 -34.28 -7.60 -16.79
C TYR A 33 -34.12 -8.79 -17.73
N SER A 34 -35.00 -8.86 -18.73
CA SER A 34 -34.99 -9.99 -19.65
C SER A 34 -33.68 -10.12 -20.41
N GLN A 35 -33.09 -11.31 -20.30
CA GLN A 35 -31.89 -11.77 -21.01
C GLN A 35 -32.18 -13.18 -21.55
N PRO A 36 -32.78 -13.34 -22.71
CA PRO A 36 -33.27 -14.64 -23.17
C PRO A 36 -32.26 -15.76 -23.15
N GLN A 37 -30.98 -15.44 -23.45
CA GLN A 37 -29.91 -16.43 -23.44
C GLN A 37 -29.56 -16.88 -22.01
N ALA A 38 -29.44 -15.96 -21.04
CA ALA A 38 -29.15 -16.27 -19.67
C ALA A 38 -30.34 -16.94 -18.96
N GLU A 39 -31.56 -16.54 -19.31
CA GLU A 39 -32.81 -17.21 -18.86
C GLU A 39 -32.84 -18.68 -19.31
N ALA A 40 -32.50 -18.96 -20.58
CA ALA A 40 -32.41 -20.32 -21.11
C ALA A 40 -31.33 -21.16 -20.40
N GLU A 41 -30.26 -20.55 -19.88
CA GLU A 41 -29.22 -21.22 -19.07
C GLU A 41 -29.66 -21.44 -17.63
N LEU A 42 -30.55 -20.60 -17.06
CA LEU A 42 -31.08 -20.74 -15.70
C LEU A 42 -32.06 -21.93 -15.56
N GLU A 43 -32.90 -22.17 -16.55
CA GLU A 43 -33.96 -23.20 -16.47
C GLU A 43 -33.40 -24.61 -16.18
N PRO A 44 -32.34 -25.10 -16.87
CA PRO A 44 -31.72 -26.38 -16.53
C PRO A 44 -31.17 -26.42 -15.09
N LEU A 45 -30.59 -25.32 -14.59
CA LEU A 45 -30.03 -25.25 -13.24
C LEU A 45 -31.15 -25.37 -12.18
N LEU A 46 -32.28 -24.69 -12.41
CA LEU A 46 -33.46 -24.80 -11.56
C LEU A 46 -34.02 -26.23 -11.55
N ALA A 47 -34.14 -26.86 -12.74
CA ALA A 47 -34.65 -28.21 -12.86
C ALA A 47 -33.75 -29.25 -12.14
N GLU A 48 -32.42 -29.15 -12.35
CA GLU A 48 -31.43 -29.99 -11.68
C GLU A 48 -31.51 -29.85 -10.14
N TYR A 49 -31.59 -28.61 -9.65
CA TYR A 49 -31.71 -28.33 -8.21
C TYR A 49 -33.03 -28.89 -7.63
N GLN A 50 -34.14 -28.71 -8.32
CA GLN A 50 -35.46 -29.24 -7.89
C GLN A 50 -35.44 -30.78 -7.87
N MET A 51 -34.85 -31.42 -8.86
CA MET A 51 -34.71 -32.85 -8.90
C MET A 51 -33.88 -33.38 -7.72
N MET A 52 -32.71 -32.79 -7.47
CA MET A 52 -31.83 -33.12 -6.35
C MET A 52 -32.55 -32.91 -5.00
N SER A 53 -33.25 -31.80 -4.82
CA SER A 53 -34.00 -31.47 -3.61
C SER A 53 -35.15 -32.45 -3.39
N ASN A 54 -35.89 -32.84 -4.43
CA ASN A 54 -36.98 -33.81 -4.33
C ASN A 54 -36.49 -35.20 -4.03
N TYR A 55 -35.33 -35.63 -4.56
CA TYR A 55 -34.69 -36.88 -4.23
C TYR A 55 -34.32 -36.97 -2.77
N TRP A 56 -33.65 -35.91 -2.25
CA TRP A 56 -33.30 -35.79 -0.84
C TRP A 56 -34.53 -35.80 0.09
N LYS A 57 -35.59 -35.01 -0.25
CA LYS A 57 -36.84 -34.97 0.51
C LYS A 57 -37.54 -36.32 0.63
N ARG A 58 -37.36 -37.21 -0.37
CA ARG A 58 -37.90 -38.58 -0.34
C ARG A 58 -37.04 -39.55 0.46
N GLY A 59 -35.93 -39.05 1.08
CA GLY A 59 -35.06 -39.86 1.92
C GLY A 59 -34.01 -40.68 1.18
N TYR A 60 -33.86 -40.49 -0.14
CA TYR A 60 -32.81 -41.18 -0.89
C TYR A 60 -31.43 -40.60 -0.56
N LYS A 61 -30.45 -41.48 -0.33
CA LYS A 61 -29.05 -41.11 -0.13
C LYS A 61 -28.33 -41.18 -1.48
N ASP A 62 -27.90 -40.04 -2.00
CA ASP A 62 -27.05 -39.96 -3.18
C ASP A 62 -25.59 -39.89 -2.75
N PRO A 63 -24.74 -40.90 -3.09
CA PRO A 63 -23.31 -40.83 -2.78
C PRO A 63 -22.55 -39.66 -3.44
N GLN A 64 -23.12 -39.10 -4.52
CA GLN A 64 -22.57 -37.99 -5.29
C GLN A 64 -23.23 -36.66 -4.97
N LEU A 65 -24.07 -36.59 -3.94
CA LEU A 65 -24.84 -35.40 -3.62
C LEU A 65 -23.95 -34.13 -3.50
N GLU A 66 -22.85 -34.26 -2.76
CA GLU A 66 -21.92 -33.15 -2.56
C GLU A 66 -21.24 -32.69 -3.87
N ALA A 67 -20.77 -33.65 -4.66
CA ALA A 67 -20.15 -33.34 -5.95
C ALA A 67 -21.15 -32.68 -6.94
N ASN A 68 -22.40 -33.22 -7.00
CA ASN A 68 -23.45 -32.64 -7.81
C ASN A 68 -23.86 -31.23 -7.34
N PHE A 69 -23.97 -31.05 -6.01
CA PHE A 69 -24.26 -29.75 -5.44
C PHE A 69 -23.15 -28.72 -5.76
N ASN A 70 -21.90 -29.08 -5.59
CA ASN A 70 -20.75 -28.20 -5.89
C ASN A 70 -20.70 -27.83 -7.35
N ARG A 71 -20.91 -28.78 -8.25
CA ARG A 71 -20.97 -28.53 -9.70
C ARG A 71 -22.10 -27.58 -10.06
N LEU A 72 -23.28 -27.74 -9.46
CA LEU A 72 -24.43 -26.88 -9.71
C LEU A 72 -24.21 -25.48 -9.14
N LEU A 73 -23.58 -25.37 -7.97
CA LEU A 73 -23.18 -24.10 -7.36
C LEU A 73 -22.17 -23.33 -8.25
N GLN A 74 -21.18 -24.03 -8.80
CA GLN A 74 -20.19 -23.43 -9.73
C GLN A 74 -20.84 -22.93 -11.02
N ARG A 75 -21.73 -23.73 -11.65
CA ARG A 75 -22.47 -23.31 -12.84
C ARG A 75 -23.39 -22.12 -12.56
N THR A 76 -24.02 -22.09 -11.40
CA THR A 76 -24.86 -20.94 -10.97
C THR A 76 -23.99 -19.69 -10.75
N CYS A 77 -22.79 -19.84 -10.19
CA CYS A 77 -21.82 -18.75 -10.04
C CYS A 77 -21.33 -18.24 -11.41
N GLN A 78 -21.08 -19.11 -12.38
CA GLN A 78 -20.72 -18.73 -13.75
C GLN A 78 -21.83 -17.92 -14.42
N LEU A 79 -23.08 -18.36 -14.30
CA LEU A 79 -24.24 -17.61 -14.82
C LEU A 79 -24.38 -16.23 -14.15
N TYR A 80 -24.21 -16.17 -12.82
CA TYR A 80 -24.16 -14.90 -12.10
C TYR A 80 -23.04 -14.00 -12.62
N ALA A 81 -21.84 -14.53 -12.82
CA ALA A 81 -20.68 -13.79 -13.29
C ALA A 81 -20.92 -13.19 -14.68
N ASP A 82 -21.45 -13.97 -15.62
CA ASP A 82 -21.77 -13.50 -16.96
C ASP A 82 -22.88 -12.44 -16.97
N THR A 83 -23.92 -12.62 -16.14
CA THR A 83 -25.00 -11.65 -15.96
C THR A 83 -24.49 -10.34 -15.37
N SER A 84 -23.63 -10.42 -14.36
CA SER A 84 -23.00 -9.26 -13.71
C SER A 84 -22.10 -8.50 -14.68
N ARG A 85 -21.25 -9.23 -15.43
CA ARG A 85 -20.38 -8.66 -16.47
C ARG A 85 -21.19 -7.92 -17.53
N TRP A 86 -22.18 -8.57 -18.10
CA TRP A 86 -23.04 -7.97 -19.10
C TRP A 86 -23.67 -6.66 -18.59
N ARG A 87 -24.18 -6.68 -17.35
CA ARG A 87 -24.79 -5.50 -16.74
C ARG A 87 -23.77 -4.37 -16.54
N ARG A 88 -22.55 -4.67 -16.08
CA ARG A 88 -21.48 -3.67 -15.91
C ARG A 88 -21.11 -3.04 -17.25
N ILE A 89 -20.97 -3.84 -18.30
CA ILE A 89 -20.68 -3.36 -19.66
C ILE A 89 -21.81 -2.46 -20.17
N MET A 90 -23.07 -2.90 -20.06
CA MET A 90 -24.22 -2.14 -20.55
C MET A 90 -24.52 -0.86 -19.74
N ALA A 91 -24.00 -0.75 -18.53
CA ALA A 91 -24.12 0.46 -17.71
C ALA A 91 -23.27 1.63 -18.24
N SER A 92 -22.27 1.37 -19.09
CA SER A 92 -21.40 2.37 -19.70
C SER A 92 -21.67 2.52 -21.19
N PRO A 93 -22.04 3.70 -21.68
CA PRO A 93 -22.23 3.93 -23.11
C PRO A 93 -21.00 3.60 -23.95
N PHE A 94 -19.80 3.92 -23.45
CA PHE A 94 -18.55 3.60 -24.13
C PHE A 94 -18.36 2.08 -24.26
N MET A 95 -18.46 1.34 -23.15
CA MET A 95 -18.23 -0.11 -23.16
C MET A 95 -19.32 -0.88 -23.90
N SER A 96 -20.56 -0.43 -23.83
CA SER A 96 -21.65 -1.04 -24.59
C SER A 96 -21.48 -0.85 -26.12
N THR A 97 -20.89 0.27 -26.54
CA THR A 97 -20.54 0.49 -27.95
C THR A 97 -19.41 -0.45 -28.38
N VAL A 98 -18.37 -0.61 -27.59
CA VAL A 98 -17.28 -1.58 -27.84
C VAL A 98 -17.86 -2.99 -27.98
N TYR A 99 -18.65 -3.44 -27.01
CA TYR A 99 -19.28 -4.75 -27.01
C TYR A 99 -20.19 -4.98 -28.24
N SER A 100 -21.03 -4.00 -28.60
CA SER A 100 -21.92 -4.08 -29.73
C SER A 100 -21.14 -4.10 -31.04
N SER A 101 -20.06 -3.35 -31.16
CA SER A 101 -19.22 -3.34 -32.37
C SER A 101 -18.57 -4.71 -32.65
N LEU A 102 -18.17 -5.43 -31.59
CA LEU A 102 -17.63 -6.79 -31.72
C LEU A 102 -18.68 -7.77 -32.25
N ALA A 103 -19.92 -7.67 -31.77
CA ALA A 103 -21.03 -8.52 -32.22
C ALA A 103 -21.44 -8.28 -33.71
N GLN A 104 -21.17 -7.09 -34.21
CA GLN A 104 -21.51 -6.73 -35.60
C GLN A 104 -20.41 -7.06 -36.63
N GLN A 105 -19.19 -7.42 -36.13
CA GLN A 105 -18.07 -7.75 -37.01
C GLN A 105 -18.19 -9.17 -37.56
N PRO A 106 -17.88 -9.37 -38.85
CA PRO A 106 -17.91 -10.69 -39.49
C PRO A 106 -16.66 -11.53 -39.18
N ARG A 107 -16.03 -11.35 -38.00
CA ARG A 107 -14.85 -12.07 -37.58
C ARG A 107 -15.22 -13.35 -36.84
N GLU A 108 -14.59 -14.45 -37.20
CA GLU A 108 -14.74 -15.71 -36.52
C GLU A 108 -13.84 -15.69 -35.23
N TRP A 109 -14.48 -15.83 -34.09
CA TRP A 109 -13.82 -15.78 -32.76
C TRP A 109 -13.48 -17.20 -32.21
N SER A 110 -13.37 -18.22 -33.10
CA SER A 110 -12.88 -19.52 -32.64
C SER A 110 -11.39 -19.42 -32.25
N VAL A 111 -10.99 -20.15 -31.21
CA VAL A 111 -9.60 -20.11 -30.74
C VAL A 111 -8.63 -20.59 -31.81
N ALA A 112 -9.06 -21.53 -32.66
CA ALA A 112 -8.25 -22.03 -33.78
C ALA A 112 -7.99 -20.91 -34.81
N ASN A 113 -9.00 -20.12 -35.15
CA ASN A 113 -8.83 -19.00 -36.08
C ASN A 113 -7.96 -17.89 -35.49
N ILE A 114 -8.15 -17.54 -34.19
CA ILE A 114 -7.32 -16.57 -33.50
C ILE A 114 -5.84 -17.03 -33.53
N ARG A 115 -5.56 -18.30 -33.22
CA ARG A 115 -4.22 -18.85 -33.26
C ARG A 115 -3.61 -18.76 -34.67
N GLN A 116 -4.35 -19.13 -35.66
CA GLN A 116 -3.90 -19.06 -37.06
C GLN A 116 -3.56 -17.64 -37.48
N GLU A 117 -4.37 -16.64 -37.11
CA GLU A 117 -4.08 -15.22 -37.42
C GLU A 117 -2.79 -14.73 -36.73
N LEU A 118 -2.54 -15.11 -35.48
CA LEU A 118 -1.35 -14.71 -34.74
C LEU A 118 -0.09 -15.37 -35.30
N GLU A 119 -0.14 -16.66 -35.60
CA GLU A 119 0.99 -17.40 -36.19
C GLU A 119 1.27 -16.94 -37.64
N ALA A 120 0.23 -16.60 -38.41
CA ALA A 120 0.39 -16.04 -39.75
C ALA A 120 1.13 -14.70 -39.71
N TYR A 121 0.82 -13.81 -38.73
CA TYR A 121 1.53 -12.55 -38.59
C TYR A 121 3.03 -12.74 -38.38
N VAL A 122 3.43 -13.65 -37.49
CA VAL A 122 4.87 -13.94 -37.24
C VAL A 122 5.53 -14.45 -38.52
N SER A 123 4.86 -15.34 -39.26
CA SER A 123 5.34 -15.86 -40.53
C SER A 123 5.47 -14.75 -41.58
N ASP A 124 4.47 -13.89 -41.72
CA ASP A 124 4.45 -12.78 -42.67
C ASP A 124 5.59 -11.77 -42.39
N VAL A 125 5.81 -11.43 -41.09
CA VAL A 125 6.93 -10.56 -40.69
C VAL A 125 8.27 -11.18 -41.08
N ALA A 126 8.44 -12.49 -40.88
CA ALA A 126 9.65 -13.20 -41.29
C ALA A 126 9.85 -13.16 -42.81
N MET A 127 8.75 -13.30 -43.57
CA MET A 127 8.82 -13.25 -45.07
C MET A 127 9.16 -11.86 -45.58
N VAL A 128 8.68 -10.79 -44.94
CA VAL A 128 9.03 -9.40 -45.33
C VAL A 128 10.54 -9.16 -45.23
N SER A 129 11.22 -9.81 -44.26
CA SER A 129 12.69 -9.69 -44.13
C SER A 129 13.49 -10.20 -45.36
N LEU A 130 12.88 -11.03 -46.20
CA LEU A 130 13.43 -11.58 -47.42
C LEU A 130 13.18 -10.72 -48.67
N GLU A 131 12.35 -9.69 -48.54
CA GLU A 131 12.00 -8.77 -49.66
C GLU A 131 13.13 -7.76 -49.92
N PRO A 132 13.12 -7.12 -51.13
CA PRO A 132 14.05 -6.02 -51.42
C PRO A 132 13.86 -4.84 -50.45
N ALA A 133 14.99 -4.27 -49.97
CA ALA A 133 15.01 -3.25 -48.91
C ALA A 133 14.10 -2.04 -49.15
N ASN A 134 13.87 -1.67 -50.42
CA ASN A 134 12.99 -0.55 -50.82
C ASN A 134 11.50 -0.84 -50.58
N LYS A 135 11.08 -2.10 -50.46
CA LYS A 135 9.68 -2.51 -50.22
C LYS A 135 9.44 -2.91 -48.74
N GLN A 136 10.47 -3.39 -48.06
CA GLN A 136 10.36 -3.92 -46.71
C GLN A 136 9.66 -2.93 -45.74
N LYS A 137 10.09 -1.67 -45.73
CA LYS A 137 9.56 -0.65 -44.80
C LYS A 137 8.05 -0.43 -44.99
N THR A 138 7.61 -0.27 -46.23
CA THR A 138 6.18 -0.01 -46.52
C THR A 138 5.32 -1.23 -46.23
N HIS A 139 5.77 -2.41 -46.65
CA HIS A 139 5.04 -3.65 -46.41
C HIS A 139 4.95 -4.00 -44.93
N LEU A 140 6.04 -3.81 -44.15
CA LEU A 140 6.04 -3.99 -42.69
C LEU A 140 5.08 -3.02 -42.01
N GLN A 141 5.02 -1.75 -42.42
CA GLN A 141 4.05 -0.78 -41.88
C GLN A 141 2.58 -1.17 -42.16
N GLU A 142 2.27 -1.63 -43.34
CA GLU A 142 0.94 -2.09 -43.70
C GLU A 142 0.56 -3.34 -42.87
N LEU A 143 1.49 -4.29 -42.75
CA LEU A 143 1.29 -5.51 -41.99
C LEU A 143 1.05 -5.19 -40.49
N ASN A 144 1.90 -4.36 -39.90
CA ASN A 144 1.78 -3.92 -38.50
C ASN A 144 0.44 -3.18 -38.27
N THR A 145 0.02 -2.30 -39.19
CA THR A 145 -1.22 -1.55 -39.05
C THR A 145 -2.43 -2.49 -39.03
N ARG A 146 -2.44 -3.48 -39.95
CA ARG A 146 -3.51 -4.50 -40.01
C ARG A 146 -3.51 -5.37 -38.76
N HIS A 147 -2.34 -5.82 -38.34
CA HIS A 147 -2.19 -6.65 -37.15
C HIS A 147 -2.63 -5.94 -35.85
N LEU A 148 -2.20 -4.70 -35.61
CA LEU A 148 -2.59 -3.92 -34.47
C LEU A 148 -4.10 -3.66 -34.41
N LYS A 149 -4.76 -3.47 -35.55
CA LYS A 149 -6.22 -3.40 -35.59
C LYS A 149 -6.86 -4.72 -35.17
N SER A 150 -6.34 -5.85 -35.64
CA SER A 150 -6.79 -7.19 -35.24
C SER A 150 -6.57 -7.44 -33.78
N MET A 151 -5.40 -7.05 -33.22
CA MET A 151 -5.06 -7.18 -31.80
C MET A 151 -5.92 -6.30 -30.89
N SER A 152 -6.25 -5.07 -31.32
CA SER A 152 -7.19 -4.22 -30.57
C SER A 152 -8.57 -4.87 -30.44
N GLN A 153 -9.06 -5.49 -31.52
CA GLN A 153 -10.32 -6.22 -31.51
C GLN A 153 -10.25 -7.49 -30.65
N LEU A 154 -9.14 -8.24 -30.71
CA LEU A 154 -8.92 -9.42 -29.88
C LEU A 154 -8.85 -9.04 -28.39
N PHE A 155 -8.18 -7.93 -28.07
CA PHE A 155 -8.14 -7.39 -26.70
C PHE A 155 -9.55 -7.12 -26.18
N ASP A 156 -10.38 -6.40 -26.98
CA ASP A 156 -11.74 -6.08 -26.60
C ASP A 156 -12.62 -7.35 -26.49
N TYR A 157 -12.44 -8.32 -27.36
CA TYR A 157 -13.10 -9.63 -27.29
C TYR A 157 -12.76 -10.37 -25.98
N LEU A 158 -11.47 -10.43 -25.61
CA LEU A 158 -11.03 -11.17 -24.44
C LEU A 158 -11.55 -10.57 -23.13
N TRP A 159 -11.45 -9.26 -22.92
CA TRP A 159 -11.91 -8.66 -21.66
C TRP A 159 -13.44 -8.67 -21.53
N THR A 160 -14.19 -8.69 -22.65
CA THR A 160 -15.65 -8.78 -22.66
C THR A 160 -16.15 -10.23 -22.69
N SER A 161 -15.28 -11.21 -22.90
CA SER A 161 -15.65 -12.62 -23.06
C SER A 161 -16.34 -13.17 -21.83
N ARG A 162 -17.31 -14.06 -22.04
CA ARG A 162 -18.00 -14.83 -20.99
C ARG A 162 -17.03 -15.77 -20.28
N HIS A 163 -17.52 -16.48 -19.26
CA HIS A 163 -16.74 -17.55 -18.63
C HIS A 163 -16.26 -18.57 -19.68
N TRP A 164 -15.04 -19.06 -19.49
CA TRP A 164 -14.45 -20.02 -20.42
C TRP A 164 -14.77 -21.46 -20.03
N SER A 165 -14.92 -22.30 -21.03
CA SER A 165 -14.86 -23.76 -20.85
C SER A 165 -13.42 -24.20 -20.62
N ASP A 166 -13.24 -25.41 -20.05
CA ASP A 166 -11.89 -25.97 -19.86
C ASP A 166 -11.17 -26.15 -21.21
N ALA A 167 -11.86 -26.52 -22.27
CA ALA A 167 -11.29 -26.62 -23.61
C ALA A 167 -10.82 -25.26 -24.16
N THR A 168 -11.60 -24.20 -23.93
CA THR A 168 -11.21 -22.83 -24.32
C THR A 168 -9.99 -22.39 -23.50
N ALA A 169 -9.98 -22.64 -22.19
CA ALA A 169 -8.87 -22.29 -21.30
C ALA A 169 -7.59 -22.98 -21.74
N GLN A 170 -7.64 -24.29 -21.98
CA GLN A 170 -6.48 -25.07 -22.45
C GLN A 170 -5.93 -24.52 -23.77
N ALA A 171 -6.80 -24.22 -24.74
CA ALA A 171 -6.36 -23.72 -26.03
C ALA A 171 -5.71 -22.32 -25.94
N PHE A 172 -6.20 -21.43 -25.07
CA PHE A 172 -5.55 -20.14 -24.79
C PHE A 172 -4.24 -20.32 -24.02
N GLU A 173 -4.16 -21.25 -23.07
CA GLU A 173 -2.93 -21.57 -22.35
C GLU A 173 -1.83 -22.03 -23.34
N GLU A 174 -2.15 -22.98 -24.22
CA GLU A 174 -1.22 -23.46 -25.25
C GLU A 174 -0.75 -22.32 -26.16
N MET A 175 -1.64 -21.40 -26.52
CA MET A 175 -1.32 -20.24 -27.36
C MET A 175 -0.40 -19.24 -26.63
N LEU A 176 -0.66 -18.97 -25.34
CA LEU A 176 0.14 -18.06 -24.51
C LEU A 176 1.52 -18.62 -24.17
N LEU A 177 1.73 -19.92 -24.27
CA LEU A 177 3.00 -20.61 -24.08
C LEU A 177 3.71 -20.92 -25.38
N SER A 178 3.07 -20.69 -26.54
CA SER A 178 3.62 -21.03 -27.85
C SER A 178 4.72 -20.06 -28.27
N PRO A 179 5.89 -20.56 -28.70
CA PRO A 179 6.95 -19.73 -29.26
C PRO A 179 6.61 -19.21 -30.68
N THR A 180 5.52 -19.68 -31.30
CA THR A 180 5.06 -19.24 -32.62
C THR A 180 4.15 -18.02 -32.58
N VAL A 181 3.76 -17.57 -31.37
CA VAL A 181 3.00 -16.35 -31.13
C VAL A 181 3.92 -15.25 -30.62
N ASP A 182 3.79 -14.05 -31.17
CA ASP A 182 4.63 -12.91 -30.74
C ASP A 182 4.45 -12.59 -29.24
N ALA A 183 5.53 -12.32 -28.55
CA ALA A 183 5.51 -12.02 -27.12
C ALA A 183 4.71 -10.75 -26.77
N THR A 184 4.62 -9.80 -27.70
CA THR A 184 3.77 -8.58 -27.54
C THR A 184 2.30 -8.97 -27.51
N ASP A 185 1.89 -9.86 -28.40
CA ASP A 185 0.50 -10.34 -28.49
C ASP A 185 0.13 -11.15 -27.24
N GLN A 186 1.04 -12.03 -26.77
CA GLN A 186 0.86 -12.77 -25.51
C GLN A 186 0.67 -11.81 -24.33
N GLN A 187 1.48 -10.75 -24.23
CA GLN A 187 1.38 -9.74 -23.18
C GLN A 187 0.04 -8.97 -23.24
N LEU A 188 -0.46 -8.64 -24.42
CA LEU A 188 -1.75 -7.96 -24.58
C LEU A 188 -2.91 -8.87 -24.20
N MET A 189 -2.89 -10.13 -24.63
CA MET A 189 -3.89 -11.12 -24.26
C MET A 189 -3.97 -11.30 -22.73
N ILE A 190 -2.84 -11.42 -22.05
CA ILE A 190 -2.77 -11.51 -20.58
C ILE A 190 -3.38 -10.27 -19.94
N SER A 191 -3.08 -9.08 -20.45
CA SER A 191 -3.65 -7.83 -19.92
C SER A 191 -5.17 -7.76 -20.10
N ALA A 192 -5.69 -8.21 -21.24
CA ALA A 192 -7.13 -8.30 -21.47
C ALA A 192 -7.80 -9.32 -20.53
N MET A 193 -7.16 -10.48 -20.30
CA MET A 193 -7.63 -11.49 -19.34
C MET A 193 -7.63 -10.95 -17.91
N THR A 194 -6.60 -10.19 -17.54
CA THR A 194 -6.54 -9.51 -16.24
C THR A 194 -7.72 -8.57 -16.06
N LEU A 195 -8.02 -7.73 -17.04
CA LEU A 195 -9.20 -6.86 -17.01
C LEU A 195 -10.51 -7.64 -16.98
N SER A 196 -10.59 -8.79 -17.67
CA SER A 196 -11.75 -9.67 -17.60
C SER A 196 -11.99 -10.20 -16.18
N LEU A 197 -10.94 -10.61 -15.48
CA LEU A 197 -11.00 -11.06 -14.07
C LEU A 197 -11.36 -9.92 -13.12
N LEU A 198 -10.84 -8.71 -13.34
CA LEU A 198 -11.20 -7.51 -12.59
C LEU A 198 -12.63 -7.02 -12.88
N ASN A 199 -13.22 -7.42 -13.98
CA ASN A 199 -14.66 -7.23 -14.22
C ASN A 199 -15.47 -8.24 -13.42
N THR A 200 -15.15 -9.54 -13.60
CA THR A 200 -15.83 -10.63 -12.90
C THR A 200 -14.92 -11.85 -12.83
N PHE A 201 -14.82 -12.49 -11.66
CA PHE A 201 -14.01 -13.67 -11.47
C PHE A 201 -14.40 -14.82 -12.38
N ASP A 202 -13.41 -15.48 -12.97
CA ASP A 202 -13.54 -16.66 -13.84
C ASP A 202 -12.40 -17.64 -13.50
N MET A 203 -12.73 -18.78 -12.91
CA MET A 203 -11.75 -19.77 -12.46
C MET A 203 -10.88 -20.30 -13.61
N ALA A 204 -11.44 -20.49 -14.81
CA ALA A 204 -10.69 -21.00 -15.95
C ALA A 204 -9.62 -19.98 -16.42
N LYS A 205 -9.97 -18.70 -16.51
CA LYS A 205 -9.00 -17.62 -16.83
C LYS A 205 -7.95 -17.45 -15.75
N PHE A 206 -8.34 -17.55 -14.45
CA PHE A 206 -7.41 -17.51 -13.34
C PHE A 206 -6.37 -18.64 -13.42
N ARG A 207 -6.82 -19.88 -13.66
CA ARG A 207 -5.96 -21.06 -13.86
C ARG A 207 -4.97 -20.86 -15.00
N VAL A 208 -5.42 -20.35 -16.14
CA VAL A 208 -4.52 -20.05 -17.28
C VAL A 208 -3.43 -19.07 -16.87
N LEU A 209 -3.76 -17.98 -16.19
CA LEU A 209 -2.74 -17.01 -15.74
C LEU A 209 -1.74 -17.62 -14.76
N VAL A 210 -2.19 -18.50 -13.83
CA VAL A 210 -1.31 -19.21 -12.91
C VAL A 210 -0.37 -20.16 -13.67
N HIS A 211 -0.87 -20.91 -14.64
CA HIS A 211 -0.05 -21.84 -15.45
C HIS A 211 0.94 -21.08 -16.34
N VAL A 212 0.51 -20.01 -16.99
CA VAL A 212 1.40 -19.15 -17.80
C VAL A 212 2.50 -18.54 -16.93
N TYR A 213 2.19 -18.06 -15.74
CA TYR A 213 3.20 -17.58 -14.80
C TYR A 213 4.26 -18.64 -14.48
N ARG A 214 3.84 -19.89 -14.30
CA ARG A 214 4.75 -21.01 -13.95
C ARG A 214 5.60 -21.51 -15.14
N GLN A 215 5.12 -21.37 -16.37
CA GLN A 215 5.67 -22.08 -17.52
C GLN A 215 6.24 -21.18 -18.62
N ALA A 216 5.82 -19.89 -18.67
CA ALA A 216 6.27 -18.99 -19.73
C ALA A 216 7.78 -18.75 -19.66
N LEU A 217 8.44 -18.86 -20.82
CA LEU A 217 9.89 -18.64 -20.99
C LEU A 217 10.24 -17.16 -21.12
N VAL A 218 9.32 -16.36 -21.66
CA VAL A 218 9.52 -14.92 -21.86
C VAL A 218 9.16 -14.19 -20.56
N GLU A 219 10.16 -13.53 -19.95
CA GLU A 219 9.99 -12.90 -18.64
C GLU A 219 8.87 -11.86 -18.62
N ALA A 220 8.71 -11.05 -19.67
CA ALA A 220 7.64 -10.06 -19.75
C ALA A 220 6.24 -10.69 -19.76
N VAL A 221 6.08 -11.85 -20.38
CA VAL A 221 4.84 -12.65 -20.38
C VAL A 221 4.60 -13.21 -18.98
N ARG A 222 5.65 -13.82 -18.38
CA ARG A 222 5.61 -14.41 -17.05
C ARG A 222 5.21 -13.39 -15.98
N GLN A 223 5.82 -12.21 -15.96
CA GLN A 223 5.54 -11.18 -14.98
C GLN A 223 4.17 -10.53 -15.14
N ARG A 224 3.68 -10.38 -16.39
CA ARG A 224 2.28 -9.93 -16.59
C ARG A 224 1.28 -10.97 -16.09
N ALA A 225 1.55 -12.25 -16.27
CA ALA A 225 0.71 -13.33 -15.75
C ALA A 225 0.72 -13.36 -14.21
N LEU A 226 1.90 -13.12 -13.57
CA LEU A 226 2.00 -12.98 -12.11
C LEU A 226 1.10 -11.88 -11.58
N VAL A 227 1.23 -10.67 -12.13
CA VAL A 227 0.40 -9.53 -11.75
C VAL A 227 -1.08 -9.82 -12.02
N GLY A 228 -1.37 -10.44 -13.16
CA GLY A 228 -2.72 -10.76 -13.59
C GLY A 228 -3.47 -11.70 -12.65
N TRP A 229 -2.87 -12.82 -12.23
CA TRP A 229 -3.54 -13.74 -11.31
C TRP A 229 -3.63 -13.17 -9.89
N VAL A 230 -2.61 -12.41 -9.42
CA VAL A 230 -2.67 -11.77 -8.10
C VAL A 230 -3.78 -10.74 -8.04
N MET A 231 -3.95 -9.91 -9.07
CA MET A 231 -5.04 -8.93 -9.14
C MET A 231 -6.40 -9.56 -9.39
N GLY A 232 -6.44 -10.61 -10.23
CA GLY A 232 -7.67 -11.30 -10.63
C GLY A 232 -8.17 -12.35 -9.65
N ARG A 233 -7.52 -12.54 -8.47
CA ARG A 233 -7.96 -13.47 -7.43
C ARG A 233 -9.35 -13.13 -6.91
N SER A 234 -10.09 -14.14 -6.46
CA SER A 234 -11.37 -13.91 -5.81
C SER A 234 -11.22 -13.46 -4.36
N TYR A 235 -12.19 -12.70 -3.86
CA TYR A 235 -12.25 -12.32 -2.44
C TYR A 235 -13.30 -13.12 -1.66
N THR A 236 -14.28 -13.67 -2.37
CA THR A 236 -15.46 -14.30 -1.76
C THR A 236 -15.79 -15.66 -2.36
N MET A 237 -15.18 -16.03 -3.48
CA MET A 237 -15.56 -17.22 -4.26
C MET A 237 -14.74 -18.47 -3.98
N THR A 238 -13.75 -18.42 -3.09
CA THR A 238 -12.93 -19.60 -2.73
C THR A 238 -13.78 -20.77 -2.20
N ILE A 239 -14.91 -20.46 -1.54
CA ILE A 239 -15.86 -21.48 -1.09
C ILE A 239 -16.55 -22.18 -2.28
N VAL A 240 -16.78 -21.46 -3.37
CA VAL A 240 -17.40 -21.99 -4.59
C VAL A 240 -16.37 -22.72 -5.45
N PHE A 241 -15.15 -22.18 -5.51
CA PHE A 241 -14.04 -22.71 -6.31
C PHE A 241 -12.85 -23.09 -5.40
N PRO A 242 -12.91 -24.23 -4.71
CA PRO A 242 -11.80 -24.69 -3.85
C PRO A 242 -10.50 -24.95 -4.62
N GLU A 243 -10.56 -25.12 -5.93
CA GLU A 243 -9.41 -25.21 -6.84
C GLU A 243 -8.52 -23.97 -6.76
N GLU A 244 -9.09 -22.76 -6.58
CA GLU A 244 -8.32 -21.53 -6.41
C GLU A 244 -7.37 -21.64 -5.21
N GLN A 245 -7.90 -22.09 -4.06
CA GLN A 245 -7.10 -22.28 -2.85
C GLN A 245 -6.03 -23.38 -3.03
N GLN A 246 -6.39 -24.47 -3.71
CA GLN A 246 -5.44 -25.55 -3.97
C GLN A 246 -4.27 -25.08 -4.83
N LEU A 247 -4.52 -24.40 -5.94
CA LEU A 247 -3.48 -23.86 -6.82
C LEU A 247 -2.57 -22.87 -6.07
N VAL A 248 -3.14 -22.01 -5.23
CA VAL A 248 -2.36 -21.06 -4.45
C VAL A 248 -1.53 -21.79 -3.40
N ASN A 249 -2.08 -22.77 -2.69
CA ASN A 249 -1.32 -23.57 -1.71
C ASN A 249 -0.12 -24.27 -2.36
N GLU A 250 -0.30 -24.87 -3.54
CA GLU A 250 0.79 -25.49 -4.29
C GLU A 250 1.89 -24.50 -4.67
N MET A 251 1.51 -23.31 -5.10
CA MET A 251 2.49 -22.25 -5.41
C MET A 251 3.23 -21.77 -4.16
N MET A 252 2.57 -21.70 -3.02
CA MET A 252 3.19 -21.25 -1.77
C MET A 252 4.22 -22.24 -1.20
N GLU A 253 4.31 -23.46 -1.73
CA GLU A 253 5.41 -24.39 -1.40
C GLU A 253 6.75 -23.92 -1.97
N ASP A 254 6.75 -23.20 -3.10
CA ASP A 254 7.98 -22.69 -3.74
C ASP A 254 8.46 -21.38 -3.09
N GLU A 255 9.72 -21.38 -2.62
CA GLU A 255 10.34 -20.21 -1.99
C GLU A 255 10.57 -19.06 -2.99
N ALA A 256 10.91 -19.38 -4.23
CA ALA A 256 11.15 -18.35 -5.25
C ALA A 256 9.85 -17.57 -5.54
N ILE A 257 8.72 -18.27 -5.63
CA ILE A 257 7.40 -17.65 -5.83
C ILE A 257 7.04 -16.76 -4.64
N ARG A 258 7.27 -17.23 -3.41
CA ARG A 258 7.00 -16.39 -2.21
C ARG A 258 7.84 -15.11 -2.17
N ARG A 259 9.11 -15.17 -2.62
CA ARG A 259 9.98 -13.98 -2.73
C ARG A 259 9.46 -13.02 -3.79
N GLU A 260 9.10 -13.51 -4.97
CA GLU A 260 8.51 -12.68 -6.03
C GLU A 260 7.20 -12.02 -5.59
N LEU A 261 6.35 -12.73 -4.84
CA LEU A 261 5.13 -12.16 -4.28
C LEU A 261 5.42 -11.07 -3.25
N LEU A 262 6.44 -11.24 -2.40
CA LEU A 262 6.84 -10.18 -1.47
C LEU A 262 7.30 -8.93 -2.22
N GLU A 263 8.12 -9.09 -3.25
CA GLU A 263 8.57 -7.98 -4.10
C GLU A 263 7.39 -7.31 -4.81
N LEU A 264 6.47 -8.09 -5.36
CA LEU A 264 5.24 -7.57 -5.97
C LEU A 264 4.41 -6.78 -4.96
N GLN A 265 4.23 -7.31 -3.73
CA GLN A 265 3.49 -6.60 -2.68
C GLN A 265 4.14 -5.25 -2.35
N ILE A 266 5.45 -5.22 -2.24
CA ILE A 266 6.20 -3.99 -1.99
C ILE A 266 6.03 -3.00 -3.16
N GLN A 267 6.19 -3.47 -4.39
CA GLN A 267 5.98 -2.64 -5.59
C GLN A 267 4.56 -2.10 -5.69
N PHE A 268 3.57 -2.90 -5.31
CA PHE A 268 2.17 -2.48 -5.26
C PHE A 268 1.95 -1.31 -4.30
N LEU A 269 2.55 -1.40 -3.10
CA LEU A 269 2.48 -0.35 -2.09
C LEU A 269 3.16 0.95 -2.54
N TYR A 270 4.25 0.87 -3.30
CA TYR A 270 4.88 2.05 -3.90
C TYR A 270 4.03 2.66 -5.01
N THR A 271 3.50 1.82 -5.89
CA THR A 271 2.68 2.27 -7.02
C THR A 271 1.46 3.07 -6.57
N VAL A 272 0.80 2.65 -5.50
CA VAL A 272 -0.37 3.37 -4.95
C VAL A 272 -0.02 4.75 -4.39
N ASN A 273 1.23 4.95 -3.97
CA ASN A 273 1.68 6.23 -3.41
C ASN A 273 2.08 7.27 -4.48
N ALA A 274 2.06 6.92 -5.77
CA ALA A 274 2.56 7.78 -6.86
C ALA A 274 1.95 9.20 -6.88
N GLU A 275 0.66 9.36 -6.56
CA GLU A 275 0.02 10.67 -6.46
C GLU A 275 0.51 11.48 -5.25
N SER A 276 0.66 10.81 -4.10
CA SER A 276 1.20 11.43 -2.87
C SER A 276 2.65 11.84 -3.07
N ASP A 277 3.43 11.00 -3.72
CA ASP A 277 4.83 11.28 -4.05
C ASP A 277 4.93 12.44 -5.04
N THR A 278 4.05 12.50 -6.07
CA THR A 278 3.94 13.63 -6.98
C THR A 278 3.61 14.92 -6.24
N ALA A 279 2.66 14.90 -5.30
CA ALA A 279 2.31 16.09 -4.52
C ALA A 279 3.49 16.58 -3.67
N LYS A 280 4.27 15.69 -3.07
CA LYS A 280 5.49 16.05 -2.34
C LYS A 280 6.55 16.64 -3.27
N ILE A 281 6.78 16.04 -4.43
CA ILE A 281 7.73 16.57 -5.43
C ILE A 281 7.32 17.98 -5.84
N GLN A 282 6.04 18.20 -6.12
CA GLN A 282 5.53 19.51 -6.53
C GLN A 282 5.58 20.58 -5.43
N SER A 283 5.37 20.19 -4.17
CA SER A 283 5.33 21.14 -3.05
C SER A 283 6.69 21.38 -2.39
N GLU A 284 7.56 20.38 -2.34
CA GLU A 284 8.80 20.42 -1.56
C GLU A 284 10.07 20.46 -2.42
N ILE A 285 10.04 19.92 -3.66
CA ILE A 285 11.21 19.76 -4.52
C ILE A 285 11.17 20.75 -5.70
N MET A 286 10.06 20.79 -6.43
CA MET A 286 9.93 21.61 -7.64
C MET A 286 10.11 23.11 -7.43
N PRO A 287 9.67 23.73 -6.30
CA PRO A 287 9.86 25.16 -6.10
C PRO A 287 11.34 25.57 -6.05
N ASP A 288 12.21 24.72 -5.49
CA ASP A 288 13.65 25.01 -5.40
C ASP A 288 14.33 24.82 -6.76
N LEU A 289 13.85 23.86 -7.56
CA LEU A 289 14.36 23.62 -8.93
C LEU A 289 13.90 24.69 -9.93
N LEU A 290 12.67 25.21 -9.79
CA LEU A 290 12.09 26.19 -10.74
C LEU A 290 12.50 27.64 -10.47
N LYS A 291 12.85 27.98 -9.23
CA LYS A 291 13.31 29.34 -8.89
C LYS A 291 14.68 29.68 -9.50
N ASN A 292 15.41 28.68 -9.95
CA ASN A 292 16.77 28.83 -10.46
C ASN A 292 16.82 28.50 -11.96
N ASN A 293 16.43 29.46 -12.82
CA ASN A 293 16.52 29.33 -14.29
C ASN A 293 17.98 29.27 -14.83
N HIS A 294 18.98 29.32 -13.95
CA HIS A 294 20.40 29.39 -14.32
C HIS A 294 21.14 28.03 -14.26
N PHE A 295 20.44 26.94 -13.94
CA PHE A 295 21.09 25.64 -13.80
C PHE A 295 20.81 24.69 -14.96
N ARG A 296 21.87 24.03 -15.43
CA ARG A 296 21.82 22.94 -16.42
C ARG A 296 22.09 21.61 -15.74
N ILE A 297 21.20 20.66 -15.94
CA ILE A 297 21.33 19.30 -15.40
C ILE A 297 22.23 18.49 -16.34
N THR A 298 23.38 18.06 -15.86
CA THR A 298 24.31 17.19 -16.59
C THR A 298 24.42 15.81 -15.95
N ARG A 299 25.09 14.88 -16.63
CA ARG A 299 25.30 13.50 -16.14
C ARG A 299 26.11 13.42 -14.83
N ASN A 300 26.87 14.48 -14.52
CA ASN A 300 27.76 14.54 -13.34
C ASN A 300 27.19 15.40 -12.20
N GLY A 301 25.97 15.97 -12.37
CA GLY A 301 25.32 16.86 -11.41
C GLY A 301 24.68 18.08 -12.05
N VAL A 302 24.47 19.12 -11.26
CA VAL A 302 23.91 20.39 -11.69
C VAL A 302 25.10 21.33 -12.02
N GLU A 303 25.12 21.88 -13.24
CA GLU A 303 26.10 22.86 -13.67
C GLU A 303 25.42 24.22 -13.85
N GLU A 304 26.09 25.27 -13.43
CA GLU A 304 25.63 26.66 -13.58
C GLU A 304 25.84 27.14 -15.01
N VAL A 305 24.83 27.77 -15.59
CA VAL A 305 24.97 28.45 -16.87
C VAL A 305 25.36 29.91 -16.58
N GLU A 306 26.58 30.28 -16.92
CA GLU A 306 27.13 31.61 -16.72
C GLU A 306 26.29 32.67 -17.49
N GLU A 307 25.30 33.23 -16.83
CA GLU A 307 24.77 34.56 -17.12
C GLU A 307 24.87 35.34 -15.80
N ASP A 308 25.98 36.07 -15.64
CA ASP A 308 26.23 36.94 -14.49
C ASP A 308 25.09 37.96 -14.35
N SER A 309 24.18 37.74 -13.40
CA SER A 309 23.27 38.77 -12.96
C SER A 309 23.99 39.67 -11.95
N LEU A 310 23.68 40.96 -11.95
CA LEU A 310 24.24 41.94 -10.98
C LEU A 310 23.93 41.56 -9.50
N GLU A 311 22.89 40.75 -9.27
CA GLU A 311 22.51 40.24 -7.94
C GLU A 311 23.47 39.14 -7.44
N ASP A 312 23.99 38.30 -8.32
CA ASP A 312 24.88 37.18 -7.99
C ASP A 312 26.28 37.70 -7.57
N ILE A 313 26.68 38.85 -8.11
CA ILE A 313 27.94 39.53 -7.75
C ILE A 313 27.83 40.20 -6.36
N LEU A 314 26.65 40.59 -5.92
CA LEU A 314 26.40 41.28 -4.67
C LEU A 314 26.22 40.33 -3.45
N HIS A 315 25.81 39.09 -3.66
CA HIS A 315 25.52 38.13 -2.59
C HIS A 315 26.02 36.71 -2.93
N PRO A 316 27.34 36.47 -2.99
CA PRO A 316 27.91 35.17 -3.36
C PRO A 316 27.53 34.03 -2.36
N GLU A 317 27.30 34.31 -1.09
CA GLU A 317 26.88 33.30 -0.10
C GLU A 317 25.44 32.83 -0.36
N ALA A 318 24.59 33.63 -1.00
CA ALA A 318 23.23 33.24 -1.34
C ALA A 318 23.20 32.17 -2.47
N ASP A 319 24.20 32.13 -3.33
CA ASP A 319 24.29 31.18 -4.42
C ASP A 319 24.77 29.80 -3.93
N GLU A 320 25.74 29.76 -3.00
CA GLU A 320 26.14 28.49 -2.37
C GLU A 320 24.98 27.83 -1.64
N GLU A 321 24.20 28.61 -0.85
CA GLU A 321 23.00 28.08 -0.16
C GLU A 321 21.90 27.65 -1.14
N ARG A 322 21.80 28.28 -2.32
CA ARG A 322 20.85 27.89 -3.38
C ARG A 322 21.27 26.59 -4.05
N MET A 323 22.57 26.48 -4.38
CA MET A 323 23.15 25.28 -4.98
C MET A 323 22.98 24.08 -4.05
N GLU A 324 23.29 24.25 -2.76
CA GLU A 324 23.13 23.20 -1.75
C GLU A 324 21.67 22.71 -1.64
N ARG A 325 20.68 23.65 -1.69
CA ARG A 325 19.24 23.29 -1.70
C ARG A 325 18.84 22.53 -2.97
N VAL A 326 19.35 22.93 -4.12
CA VAL A 326 19.10 22.22 -5.40
C VAL A 326 19.69 20.82 -5.36
N GLU A 327 20.94 20.66 -4.91
CA GLU A 327 21.56 19.34 -4.74
C GLU A 327 20.80 18.46 -3.73
N GLU A 328 20.36 19.02 -2.61
CA GLU A 328 19.56 18.32 -1.62
C GLU A 328 18.21 17.85 -2.22
N SER A 329 17.56 18.70 -3.00
CA SER A 329 16.30 18.41 -3.69
C SER A 329 16.47 17.30 -4.73
N PHE A 330 17.57 17.33 -5.50
CA PHE A 330 17.94 16.26 -6.42
C PHE A 330 18.22 14.95 -5.69
N ARG A 331 18.98 15.00 -4.61
CA ARG A 331 19.30 13.83 -3.80
C ARG A 331 18.02 13.19 -3.22
N LYS A 332 17.09 14.00 -2.70
CA LYS A 332 15.78 13.52 -2.24
C LYS A 332 15.00 12.83 -3.35
N MET A 333 15.00 13.38 -4.56
CA MET A 333 14.30 12.78 -5.71
C MET A 333 14.93 11.44 -6.13
N ILE A 334 16.25 11.36 -6.17
CA ILE A 334 17.00 10.12 -6.46
C ILE A 334 16.74 9.07 -5.37
N ASP A 335 16.72 9.47 -4.10
CA ASP A 335 16.45 8.55 -2.98
C ASP A 335 15.00 8.02 -3.06
N MET A 336 14.02 8.87 -3.36
CA MET A 336 12.63 8.43 -3.60
C MET A 336 12.57 7.40 -4.75
N GLN A 337 13.27 7.64 -5.84
CA GLN A 337 13.31 6.72 -6.99
C GLN A 337 13.98 5.39 -6.64
N LYS A 338 15.13 5.42 -5.95
CA LYS A 338 15.83 4.21 -5.46
C LYS A 338 14.97 3.41 -4.48
N GLU A 339 14.18 4.08 -3.68
CA GLU A 339 13.21 3.44 -2.80
C GLU A 339 12.02 2.81 -3.54
N GLY A 340 11.84 3.10 -4.84
CA GLY A 340 10.81 2.53 -5.71
C GLY A 340 9.61 3.44 -6.01
N SER A 341 9.64 4.71 -5.58
CA SER A 341 8.58 5.68 -5.90
C SER A 341 8.51 5.98 -7.40
N ASP A 342 7.30 6.21 -7.90
CA ASP A 342 7.04 6.59 -9.29
C ASP A 342 7.11 8.12 -9.44
N ILE A 343 8.31 8.66 -9.50
CA ILE A 343 8.56 10.12 -9.59
C ILE A 343 8.11 10.73 -10.92
N TYR A 344 7.84 9.92 -11.94
CA TYR A 344 7.46 10.38 -13.28
C TYR A 344 5.95 10.51 -13.47
N PHE A 345 5.13 9.95 -12.59
CA PHE A 345 3.67 9.93 -12.73
C PHE A 345 3.07 11.33 -12.98
N GLY A 346 3.47 12.33 -12.19
CA GLY A 346 2.93 13.70 -12.29
C GLY A 346 3.17 14.35 -13.66
N GLY A 347 4.38 14.17 -14.22
CA GLY A 347 4.73 14.71 -15.53
C GLY A 347 3.95 14.04 -16.67
N PHE A 348 3.90 12.71 -16.67
CA PHE A 348 3.26 11.96 -17.75
C PHE A 348 1.73 11.90 -17.67
N SER A 349 1.13 12.16 -16.51
CA SER A 349 -0.33 12.15 -16.35
C SER A 349 -1.04 13.12 -17.30
N GLN A 350 -0.46 14.30 -17.55
CA GLN A 350 -1.01 15.30 -18.47
C GLN A 350 -0.88 14.89 -19.95
N MET A 351 0.06 14.02 -20.26
CA MET A 351 0.37 13.56 -21.63
C MET A 351 -0.51 12.37 -22.07
N LYS A 352 -1.44 11.88 -21.24
CA LYS A 352 -2.36 10.77 -21.56
C LYS A 352 -3.60 11.22 -22.37
N ARG A 353 -3.65 12.48 -22.80
CA ARG A 353 -4.78 13.03 -23.59
C ARG A 353 -4.67 12.80 -25.09
N PHE A 354 -3.57 12.22 -25.58
CA PHE A 354 -3.42 11.90 -27.00
C PHE A 354 -4.46 10.89 -27.47
N PRO A 355 -4.94 10.97 -28.75
CA PRO A 355 -5.92 10.03 -29.31
C PRO A 355 -5.48 8.56 -29.22
N PHE A 356 -4.19 8.31 -29.20
CA PHE A 356 -3.61 6.98 -28.97
C PHE A 356 -4.23 6.28 -27.75
N PHE A 357 -4.41 7.01 -26.64
CA PHE A 357 -4.94 6.46 -25.37
C PHE A 357 -6.47 6.35 -25.32
N HIS A 358 -7.19 6.66 -26.39
CA HIS A 358 -8.63 6.41 -26.47
C HIS A 358 -8.95 4.90 -26.61
N ARG A 359 -7.99 4.10 -27.10
CA ARG A 359 -8.12 2.63 -27.19
C ARG A 359 -7.52 2.00 -25.91
N MET A 360 -8.27 1.08 -25.29
CA MET A 360 -7.85 0.42 -24.06
C MET A 360 -6.56 -0.39 -24.23
N CYS A 361 -6.42 -1.14 -25.33
CA CYS A 361 -5.24 -1.97 -25.60
C CYS A 361 -3.93 -1.16 -25.60
N ASN A 362 -3.97 0.12 -26.03
CA ASN A 362 -2.79 0.97 -26.14
C ASN A 362 -2.18 1.35 -24.78
N TRP A 363 -2.94 1.25 -23.69
CA TRP A 363 -2.40 1.45 -22.33
C TRP A 363 -1.48 0.31 -21.88
N PHE A 364 -1.62 -0.86 -22.48
CA PHE A 364 -0.90 -2.08 -22.14
C PHE A 364 0.07 -2.54 -23.24
N MET A 365 0.12 -1.79 -24.34
CA MET A 365 0.98 -2.08 -25.48
C MET A 365 2.45 -1.97 -25.09
N PRO A 366 3.27 -3.02 -25.18
CA PRO A 366 4.71 -2.91 -25.07
C PRO A 366 5.25 -1.87 -26.05
N PHE A 367 6.18 -1.03 -25.57
CA PHE A 367 6.70 0.03 -26.42
C PHE A 367 7.50 -0.53 -27.60
N SER A 368 7.17 -0.09 -28.81
CA SER A 368 7.87 -0.48 -30.03
C SER A 368 8.10 0.74 -30.93
N MET A 369 9.37 0.88 -31.38
CA MET A 369 9.76 1.87 -32.39
C MET A 369 9.13 1.61 -33.76
N THR A 370 8.68 0.39 -34.01
CA THR A 370 8.03 -0.03 -35.27
C THR A 370 6.53 0.13 -35.24
N HIS A 371 5.96 0.61 -34.12
CA HIS A 371 4.53 0.90 -34.03
C HIS A 371 4.15 1.97 -35.07
N PRO A 372 3.12 1.77 -35.93
CA PRO A 372 2.79 2.68 -37.03
C PRO A 372 2.66 4.15 -36.60
N GLU A 373 1.93 4.44 -35.53
CA GLU A 373 1.75 5.81 -35.01
C GLU A 373 3.08 6.42 -34.49
N VAL A 374 3.96 5.60 -33.92
CA VAL A 374 5.31 6.03 -33.49
C VAL A 374 6.19 6.27 -34.71
N THR A 375 6.19 5.36 -35.67
CA THR A 375 6.99 5.50 -36.90
C THR A 375 6.63 6.74 -37.69
N GLU A 376 5.35 7.07 -37.79
CA GLU A 376 4.85 8.28 -38.43
C GLU A 376 5.37 9.53 -37.70
N THR A 377 5.22 9.57 -36.38
CA THR A 377 5.69 10.68 -35.53
C THR A 377 7.21 10.83 -35.56
N LEU A 378 7.96 9.72 -35.49
CA LEU A 378 9.42 9.73 -35.50
C LEU A 378 10.03 10.00 -36.87
N SER A 379 9.27 9.94 -37.96
CA SER A 379 9.80 10.19 -39.33
C SER A 379 10.51 11.54 -39.43
N THR A 380 10.09 12.51 -38.64
CA THR A 380 10.68 13.86 -38.53
C THR A 380 11.90 13.93 -37.59
N ILE A 381 12.17 12.88 -36.78
CA ILE A 381 13.08 12.95 -35.62
C ILE A 381 14.05 11.76 -35.56
N GLN A 382 14.10 10.91 -36.61
CA GLN A 382 14.80 9.61 -36.59
C GLN A 382 16.27 9.67 -36.21
N HIS A 383 16.93 10.82 -36.30
CA HIS A 383 18.37 10.98 -36.07
C HIS A 383 18.73 11.52 -34.68
N ASN A 384 17.71 11.85 -33.82
CA ASN A 384 17.98 12.36 -32.49
C ASN A 384 18.45 11.25 -31.55
N ARG A 385 19.78 11.25 -31.24
CA ARG A 385 20.41 10.24 -30.38
C ARG A 385 19.87 10.25 -28.96
N PHE A 386 19.60 11.43 -28.41
CA PHE A 386 19.00 11.59 -27.09
C PHE A 386 17.65 10.88 -26.99
N LEU A 387 16.76 11.13 -27.94
CA LEU A 387 15.45 10.48 -28.00
C LEU A 387 15.57 8.96 -28.08
N GLN A 388 16.46 8.45 -28.93
CA GLN A 388 16.67 7.00 -29.02
C GLN A 388 17.15 6.39 -27.71
N GLN A 389 18.06 7.07 -27.02
CA GLN A 389 18.57 6.62 -25.71
C GLN A 389 17.46 6.63 -24.65
N VAL A 390 16.69 7.71 -24.56
CA VAL A 390 15.54 7.86 -23.65
C VAL A 390 14.49 6.77 -23.87
N LEU A 391 14.11 6.52 -25.10
CA LEU A 391 13.10 5.51 -25.44
C LEU A 391 13.57 4.07 -25.20
N ARG A 392 14.85 3.79 -25.44
CA ARG A 392 15.42 2.45 -25.19
C ARG A 392 15.66 2.20 -23.71
N LYS A 393 16.31 3.14 -23.02
CA LYS A 393 16.90 2.96 -21.70
C LYS A 393 16.34 3.89 -20.63
N GLY A 394 15.41 4.77 -20.97
CA GLY A 394 14.76 5.63 -19.97
C GLY A 394 13.91 4.84 -18.97
N PRO A 395 13.85 5.27 -17.71
CA PRO A 395 13.16 4.58 -16.60
C PRO A 395 11.64 4.76 -16.64
N PHE A 396 11.06 4.80 -17.82
CA PHE A 396 9.63 5.04 -18.06
C PHE A 396 8.90 3.75 -18.39
N CYS A 397 7.66 3.61 -17.92
CA CYS A 397 6.80 2.53 -18.36
C CYS A 397 6.40 2.66 -19.84
N ASN A 398 5.86 1.59 -20.44
CA ASN A 398 5.58 1.57 -21.87
C ASN A 398 4.63 2.68 -22.30
N SER A 399 3.55 2.90 -21.58
CA SER A 399 2.58 3.95 -21.89
C SER A 399 3.18 5.36 -21.80
N ASP A 400 4.16 5.58 -20.91
CA ASP A 400 4.87 6.86 -20.80
C ASP A 400 5.82 7.08 -21.97
N LYS A 401 6.50 6.03 -22.45
CA LYS A 401 7.33 6.11 -23.65
C LYS A 401 6.53 6.55 -24.87
N TYR A 402 5.31 6.01 -25.06
CA TYR A 402 4.38 6.49 -26.10
C TYR A 402 4.02 7.96 -25.88
N SER A 403 3.63 8.35 -24.67
CA SER A 403 3.31 9.74 -24.37
C SER A 403 4.47 10.67 -24.66
N PHE A 404 5.70 10.25 -24.31
CA PHE A 404 6.91 11.02 -24.54
C PHE A 404 7.14 11.28 -26.01
N VAL A 405 7.00 10.24 -26.86
CA VAL A 405 7.16 10.39 -28.32
C VAL A 405 6.19 11.45 -28.87
N PHE A 406 4.91 11.36 -28.54
CA PHE A 406 3.90 12.28 -29.03
C PHE A 406 4.06 13.71 -28.51
N ALA A 407 4.43 13.87 -27.25
CA ALA A 407 4.68 15.18 -26.66
C ALA A 407 5.96 15.82 -27.20
N PHE A 408 7.04 15.04 -27.30
CA PHE A 408 8.33 15.51 -27.73
C PHE A 408 8.33 16.00 -29.19
N SER A 409 7.60 15.33 -30.09
CA SER A 409 7.44 15.78 -31.47
C SER A 409 6.85 17.19 -31.57
N GLN A 410 5.82 17.48 -30.76
CA GLN A 410 5.19 18.80 -30.74
C GLN A 410 6.10 19.89 -30.16
N VAL A 411 6.96 19.52 -29.18
CA VAL A 411 7.91 20.47 -28.58
C VAL A 411 9.05 20.77 -29.56
N LEU A 412 9.60 19.75 -30.24
CA LEU A 412 10.68 19.93 -31.20
C LEU A 412 10.31 20.83 -32.38
N GLU A 413 9.07 20.76 -32.87
CA GLU A 413 8.60 21.66 -33.92
C GLU A 413 8.67 23.14 -33.53
N ARG A 414 8.58 23.43 -32.24
CA ARG A 414 8.58 24.81 -31.69
C ARG A 414 9.94 25.23 -31.12
N MET A 415 10.90 24.34 -31.07
CA MET A 415 12.20 24.58 -30.42
C MET A 415 13.18 25.28 -31.36
N PRO A 416 13.97 26.27 -30.88
CA PRO A 416 15.04 26.90 -31.65
C PRO A 416 16.07 25.89 -32.18
N GLN A 417 16.67 26.16 -33.36
CA GLN A 417 17.60 25.27 -34.02
C GLN A 417 18.81 24.93 -33.12
N SER A 418 19.34 25.95 -32.41
CA SER A 418 20.48 25.77 -31.50
C SER A 418 20.23 24.76 -30.38
N MET A 419 19.01 24.72 -29.83
CA MET A 419 18.64 23.72 -28.82
C MET A 419 18.46 22.31 -29.42
N ARG A 420 17.97 22.23 -30.68
CA ARG A 420 17.88 20.93 -31.38
C ARG A 420 19.27 20.34 -31.61
N ASP A 421 20.23 21.17 -32.03
CA ASP A 421 21.61 20.75 -32.28
C ASP A 421 22.31 20.24 -31.00
N LEU A 422 22.05 20.86 -29.83
CA LEU A 422 22.56 20.40 -28.52
C LEU A 422 21.96 19.06 -28.11
N MET A 423 20.64 18.84 -28.33
CA MET A 423 19.99 17.57 -28.06
C MET A 423 20.45 16.45 -29.00
N GLU A 424 20.80 16.79 -30.24
CA GLU A 424 21.38 15.81 -31.22
C GLU A 424 22.76 15.32 -30.81
N GLN A 425 23.55 16.16 -30.10
CA GLN A 425 24.86 15.81 -29.59
C GLN A 425 24.80 14.87 -28.37
N GLY A 426 23.65 14.69 -27.74
CA GLY A 426 23.43 13.69 -26.68
C GLY A 426 23.97 14.05 -25.31
N GLU A 427 24.24 15.34 -25.06
CA GLU A 427 24.77 15.85 -23.79
C GLU A 427 23.72 16.05 -22.69
N ALA A 428 22.44 15.85 -22.99
CA ALA A 428 21.40 15.94 -21.97
C ALA A 428 21.39 14.70 -21.06
N ALA A 429 21.54 14.91 -19.76
CA ALA A 429 21.58 13.83 -18.78
C ALA A 429 20.16 13.32 -18.46
N ILE A 430 19.91 12.08 -18.84
CA ILE A 430 18.80 11.29 -18.27
C ILE A 430 19.42 10.04 -17.67
N GLU A 431 18.90 9.65 -16.51
CA GLU A 431 19.27 8.37 -15.91
C GLU A 431 18.96 7.23 -16.88
N VAL A 432 19.94 6.44 -17.20
CA VAL A 432 19.84 5.36 -18.17
C VAL A 432 19.84 4.04 -17.41
N VAL A 433 18.79 3.24 -17.61
CA VAL A 433 18.71 1.89 -17.05
C VAL A 433 19.66 0.99 -17.82
N ASP A 434 20.47 0.21 -17.13
CA ASP A 434 21.36 -0.75 -17.75
C ASP A 434 20.58 -1.86 -18.47
N ASP A 435 21.14 -2.39 -19.58
CA ASP A 435 20.47 -3.43 -20.36
C ASP A 435 20.18 -4.68 -19.51
N GLU A 436 21.07 -5.01 -18.55
CA GLU A 436 20.88 -6.12 -17.61
C GLU A 436 19.74 -5.86 -16.63
N GLU A 437 19.61 -4.64 -16.11
CA GLU A 437 18.52 -4.27 -15.19
C GLU A 437 17.16 -4.27 -15.90
N SER A 438 17.11 -3.79 -17.15
CA SER A 438 15.87 -3.61 -17.92
C SER A 438 15.14 -4.93 -18.21
N VAL A 439 15.82 -6.06 -18.14
CA VAL A 439 15.27 -7.41 -18.37
C VAL A 439 14.99 -8.16 -17.06
N THR A 440 15.33 -7.58 -15.91
CA THR A 440 15.08 -8.25 -14.62
C THR A 440 13.58 -8.39 -14.34
N PRO A 441 13.16 -9.49 -13.69
CA PRO A 441 11.77 -9.69 -13.29
C PRO A 441 11.19 -8.50 -12.52
N THR A 442 11.98 -7.94 -11.62
CA THR A 442 11.59 -6.81 -10.76
C THR A 442 11.33 -5.54 -11.58
N TYR A 443 12.18 -5.23 -12.56
CA TYR A 443 11.99 -4.06 -13.43
C TYR A 443 10.79 -4.24 -14.36
N VAL A 444 10.72 -5.37 -15.06
CA VAL A 444 9.62 -5.68 -15.99
C VAL A 444 8.26 -5.59 -15.30
N ARG A 445 8.15 -6.17 -14.10
CA ARG A 445 6.94 -6.14 -13.29
C ARG A 445 6.57 -4.72 -12.84
N ARG A 446 7.56 -3.93 -12.38
CA ARG A 446 7.37 -2.53 -11.98
C ARG A 446 6.80 -1.70 -13.13
N MET A 447 7.38 -1.82 -14.33
CA MET A 447 6.89 -1.10 -15.52
C MET A 447 5.44 -1.45 -15.86
N TYR A 448 5.06 -2.72 -15.78
CA TYR A 448 3.69 -3.13 -16.05
C TYR A 448 2.71 -2.65 -14.97
N LEU A 449 3.12 -2.65 -13.70
CA LEU A 449 2.31 -2.08 -12.61
C LEU A 449 2.06 -0.58 -12.80
N GLN A 450 3.06 0.16 -13.26
CA GLN A 450 2.91 1.58 -13.58
C GLN A 450 1.94 1.80 -14.75
N ASP A 451 2.01 0.98 -15.82
CA ASP A 451 1.05 1.04 -16.92
C ASP A 451 -0.39 0.77 -16.43
N LEU A 452 -0.60 -0.26 -15.59
CA LEU A 452 -1.88 -0.56 -14.96
C LEU A 452 -2.38 0.59 -14.08
N TYR A 453 -1.52 1.17 -13.25
CA TYR A 453 -1.88 2.28 -12.39
C TYR A 453 -2.34 3.50 -13.19
N ARG A 454 -1.60 3.85 -14.27
CA ARG A 454 -1.98 4.94 -15.17
C ARG A 454 -3.32 4.68 -15.84
N PHE A 455 -3.56 3.46 -16.29
CA PHE A 455 -4.87 3.08 -16.86
C PHE A 455 -6.00 3.32 -15.85
N PHE A 456 -5.90 2.78 -14.65
CA PHE A 456 -6.96 2.89 -13.64
C PHE A 456 -7.16 4.31 -13.11
N ARG A 457 -6.14 5.15 -13.15
CA ARG A 457 -6.22 6.54 -12.65
C ARG A 457 -6.62 7.55 -13.71
N LEU A 458 -6.26 7.33 -14.97
CA LEU A 458 -6.33 8.34 -16.02
C LEU A 458 -7.31 8.00 -17.14
N PHE A 459 -7.62 6.73 -17.36
CA PHE A 459 -8.63 6.34 -18.34
C PHE A 459 -10.04 6.55 -17.79
N ALA A 460 -10.86 7.32 -18.51
CA ALA A 460 -12.16 7.77 -18.02
C ALA A 460 -13.20 6.65 -17.83
N HIS A 461 -12.99 5.48 -18.44
CA HIS A 461 -13.99 4.41 -18.53
C HIS A 461 -13.53 3.14 -17.81
N THR A 462 -13.21 3.23 -16.50
CA THR A 462 -12.76 2.09 -15.69
C THR A 462 -13.81 1.58 -14.69
N SER A 463 -14.99 2.19 -14.64
CA SER A 463 -16.02 1.88 -13.62
C SER A 463 -16.60 0.45 -13.69
N GLN A 464 -16.33 -0.29 -14.77
CA GLN A 464 -16.74 -1.68 -14.97
C GLN A 464 -15.80 -2.69 -14.32
N PHE A 465 -14.62 -2.25 -13.96
CA PHE A 465 -13.60 -3.10 -13.34
C PHE A 465 -13.52 -2.82 -11.84
N ASP A 466 -13.27 -3.86 -11.07
CA ASP A 466 -12.88 -3.69 -9.68
C ASP A 466 -11.49 -3.05 -9.64
N HIS A 467 -11.39 -1.88 -9.00
CA HIS A 467 -10.20 -1.05 -9.08
C HIS A 467 -9.12 -1.55 -8.11
N PRO A 468 -8.00 -2.15 -8.59
CA PRO A 468 -7.03 -2.83 -7.73
C PRO A 468 -6.18 -1.89 -6.87
N PHE A 469 -6.19 -0.58 -7.17
CA PHE A 469 -5.40 0.44 -6.47
C PHE A 469 -6.23 1.35 -5.57
N LYS A 470 -7.50 1.03 -5.32
CA LYS A 470 -8.30 1.79 -4.36
C LYS A 470 -7.80 1.53 -2.93
N THR A 471 -7.73 2.61 -2.16
CA THR A 471 -7.37 2.61 -0.75
C THR A 471 -8.58 3.04 0.06
N GLY A 472 -9.07 2.20 0.97
CA GLY A 472 -10.17 2.47 1.88
C GLY A 472 -10.35 1.32 2.87
N GLU A 473 -11.03 1.54 4.00
CA GLU A 473 -11.14 0.55 5.08
C GLU A 473 -11.75 -0.79 4.61
N SER A 474 -12.70 -0.76 3.67
CA SER A 474 -13.31 -1.97 3.09
C SER A 474 -12.49 -2.57 1.92
N GLU A 475 -11.46 -1.88 1.44
CA GLU A 475 -10.74 -2.19 0.20
C GLU A 475 -9.24 -2.44 0.42
N LEU A 476 -8.76 -2.34 1.67
CA LEU A 476 -7.35 -2.59 2.05
C LEU A 476 -6.82 -3.94 1.55
N GLY A 477 -7.65 -4.97 1.52
CA GLY A 477 -7.28 -6.29 1.02
C GLY A 477 -6.95 -6.34 -0.48
N GLN A 478 -7.32 -5.33 -1.27
CA GLN A 478 -6.96 -5.27 -2.69
C GLN A 478 -5.51 -4.80 -2.86
N VAL A 479 -5.12 -3.72 -2.19
CA VAL A 479 -3.76 -3.18 -2.22
C VAL A 479 -2.80 -4.04 -1.42
N LEU A 480 -3.18 -4.43 -0.20
CA LEU A 480 -2.42 -5.32 0.65
C LEU A 480 -2.87 -6.78 0.41
N PHE A 481 -2.52 -7.33 -0.75
CA PHE A 481 -2.99 -8.67 -1.13
C PHE A 481 -2.49 -9.79 -0.21
N PHE A 482 -1.38 -9.61 0.49
CA PHE A 482 -0.93 -10.53 1.55
C PHE A 482 -2.00 -10.71 2.64
N ALA A 483 -2.81 -9.70 2.92
CA ALA A 483 -3.92 -9.79 3.87
C ALA A 483 -5.18 -10.46 3.27
N SER A 484 -5.14 -11.00 2.05
CA SER A 484 -6.24 -11.77 1.48
C SER A 484 -6.42 -13.10 2.21
N PRO A 485 -7.66 -13.53 2.52
CA PRO A 485 -7.93 -14.83 3.10
C PRO A 485 -7.34 -16.02 2.32
N LEU A 486 -7.15 -15.85 1.01
CA LEU A 486 -6.55 -16.85 0.11
C LEU A 486 -5.13 -17.27 0.52
N PHE A 487 -4.37 -16.36 1.16
CA PHE A 487 -3.00 -16.64 1.61
C PHE A 487 -2.90 -17.04 3.08
N ARG A 488 -4.03 -17.04 3.81
CA ARG A 488 -4.06 -17.42 5.22
C ARG A 488 -3.70 -18.89 5.41
N ASN A 489 -2.88 -19.17 6.41
CA ASN A 489 -2.36 -20.51 6.73
C ASN A 489 -1.48 -21.12 5.62
N THR A 490 -0.95 -20.32 4.70
CA THR A 490 0.04 -20.75 3.71
C THR A 490 1.46 -20.37 4.16
N LYS A 491 2.47 -20.95 3.51
CA LYS A 491 3.89 -20.60 3.78
C LYS A 491 4.26 -19.15 3.40
N LEU A 492 3.39 -18.42 2.73
CA LEU A 492 3.59 -16.97 2.48
C LEU A 492 3.66 -16.19 3.79
N GLU A 493 2.98 -16.64 4.84
CA GLU A 493 2.98 -16.01 6.15
C GLU A 493 4.38 -15.93 6.79
N LEU A 494 5.34 -16.75 6.37
CA LEU A 494 6.74 -16.65 6.79
C LEU A 494 7.40 -15.31 6.39
N TYR A 495 6.81 -14.60 5.45
CA TYR A 495 7.28 -13.28 5.00
C TYR A 495 6.55 -12.11 5.63
N TYR A 496 5.53 -12.35 6.47
CA TYR A 496 4.73 -11.30 7.09
C TYR A 496 5.56 -10.43 8.05
N ASP A 497 6.49 -11.01 8.78
CA ASP A 497 7.39 -10.25 9.68
C ASP A 497 8.25 -9.24 8.88
N LYS A 498 8.74 -9.66 7.71
CA LYS A 498 9.55 -8.79 6.82
C LYS A 498 8.70 -7.67 6.24
N LEU A 499 7.52 -7.98 5.71
CA LEU A 499 6.58 -6.99 5.20
C LEU A 499 6.09 -6.07 6.32
N GLY A 500 5.74 -6.61 7.48
CA GLY A 500 5.31 -5.85 8.65
C GLY A 500 6.37 -4.86 9.15
N THR A 501 7.63 -5.27 9.16
CA THR A 501 8.75 -4.37 9.51
C THR A 501 8.87 -3.21 8.52
N MET A 502 8.66 -3.46 7.23
CA MET A 502 8.66 -2.41 6.20
C MET A 502 7.48 -1.45 6.38
N LEU A 503 6.27 -1.98 6.62
CA LEU A 503 5.08 -1.17 6.89
C LEU A 503 5.25 -0.29 8.14
N LEU A 504 5.88 -0.83 9.19
CA LEU A 504 6.21 -0.10 10.41
C LEU A 504 7.16 1.07 10.15
N ARG A 505 8.26 0.84 9.42
CA ARG A 505 9.23 1.88 9.06
C ARG A 505 8.59 3.01 8.27
N ARG A 506 7.58 2.70 7.45
CA ARG A 506 6.82 3.67 6.64
C ARG A 506 5.60 4.26 7.36
N LYS A 507 5.43 3.95 8.64
CA LYS A 507 4.30 4.43 9.49
C LYS A 507 2.92 4.05 8.92
N ARG A 508 2.84 2.95 8.15
CA ARG A 508 1.58 2.42 7.59
C ARG A 508 0.90 1.49 8.60
N TYR A 509 0.44 2.03 9.70
CA TYR A 509 -0.03 1.26 10.86
C TYR A 509 -1.33 0.50 10.60
N GLU A 510 -2.24 1.04 9.78
CA GLU A 510 -3.50 0.38 9.43
C GLU A 510 -3.26 -0.87 8.56
N ASP A 511 -2.36 -0.75 7.59
CA ASP A 511 -1.95 -1.90 6.77
C ASP A 511 -1.24 -2.96 7.61
N LEU A 512 -0.36 -2.54 8.51
CA LEU A 512 0.32 -3.44 9.44
C LEU A 512 -0.69 -4.20 10.31
N ARG A 513 -1.67 -3.51 10.85
CA ARG A 513 -2.74 -4.11 11.66
C ARG A 513 -3.55 -5.13 10.86
N THR A 514 -3.91 -4.77 9.63
CA THR A 514 -4.66 -5.65 8.73
C THR A 514 -3.87 -6.91 8.40
N LEU A 515 -2.56 -6.76 8.12
CA LEU A 515 -1.66 -7.88 7.86
C LEU A 515 -1.58 -8.82 9.07
N MET A 516 -1.37 -8.26 10.27
CA MET A 516 -1.26 -9.05 11.51
C MET A 516 -2.57 -9.78 11.85
N LYS A 517 -3.73 -9.15 11.67
CA LYS A 517 -5.03 -9.80 11.88
C LYS A 517 -5.25 -11.02 10.98
N ASN A 518 -4.69 -11.01 9.77
CA ASN A 518 -4.86 -12.10 8.81
C ASN A 518 -3.92 -13.28 9.03
N GLN A 519 -2.85 -13.14 9.82
CA GLN A 519 -1.88 -14.20 10.05
C GLN A 519 -2.45 -15.35 10.88
N GLY A 520 -2.27 -16.59 10.39
CA GLY A 520 -2.69 -17.80 11.09
C GLY A 520 -1.91 -18.00 12.41
N GLU A 521 -2.57 -18.64 13.39
CA GLU A 521 -1.97 -18.80 14.73
C GLU A 521 -0.68 -19.61 14.73
N SER A 522 -0.59 -20.62 13.84
CA SER A 522 0.58 -21.50 13.71
C SER A 522 1.87 -20.78 13.27
N HIS A 523 1.76 -19.60 12.68
CA HIS A 523 2.88 -18.83 12.15
C HIS A 523 3.20 -17.56 12.96
N ARG A 524 2.54 -17.37 14.12
CA ARG A 524 2.79 -16.20 14.97
C ARG A 524 4.11 -16.35 15.72
N THR A 525 5.02 -15.46 15.43
CA THR A 525 6.37 -15.38 15.99
C THR A 525 6.46 -14.31 17.09
N TYR A 526 7.61 -14.23 17.77
CA TYR A 526 7.92 -13.10 18.62
C TYR A 526 7.77 -11.75 17.87
N SER A 527 8.29 -11.68 16.65
CA SER A 527 8.19 -10.48 15.79
C SER A 527 6.75 -10.11 15.48
N TYR A 528 5.91 -11.12 15.22
CA TYR A 528 4.47 -10.90 15.02
C TYR A 528 3.84 -10.14 16.19
N TYR A 529 4.04 -10.61 17.42
CA TYR A 529 3.43 -10.00 18.59
C TYR A 529 3.95 -8.58 18.85
N MET A 530 5.23 -8.34 18.62
CA MET A 530 5.83 -7.00 18.73
C MET A 530 5.26 -6.02 17.69
N LEU A 531 5.10 -6.48 16.43
CA LEU A 531 4.49 -5.69 15.36
C LEU A 531 3.00 -5.44 15.61
N ALA A 532 2.26 -6.44 16.09
CA ALA A 532 0.85 -6.32 16.42
C ALA A 532 0.60 -5.32 17.56
N ALA A 533 1.38 -5.38 18.63
CA ALA A 533 1.33 -4.41 19.73
C ALA A 533 1.56 -2.97 19.21
N THR A 534 2.58 -2.79 18.36
CA THR A 534 2.91 -1.48 17.79
C THR A 534 1.82 -0.98 16.84
N ALA A 535 1.23 -1.87 16.05
CA ALA A 535 0.12 -1.53 15.15
C ALA A 535 -1.11 -1.05 15.93
N ILE A 536 -1.52 -1.80 16.97
CA ILE A 536 -2.67 -1.43 17.82
C ILE A 536 -2.44 -0.08 18.50
N ARG A 537 -1.21 0.20 18.96
CA ARG A 537 -0.88 1.46 19.64
C ARG A 537 -1.03 2.68 18.72
N ASN A 538 -0.65 2.57 17.46
CA ASN A 538 -0.55 3.70 16.53
C ASN A 538 -1.72 3.80 15.54
N THR A 539 -2.67 2.87 15.56
CA THR A 539 -3.86 2.92 14.71
C THR A 539 -4.80 4.05 15.11
N LYS A 540 -5.41 4.69 14.13
CA LYS A 540 -6.43 5.74 14.31
C LYS A 540 -7.85 5.20 14.45
N GLU A 541 -8.04 3.89 14.29
CA GLU A 541 -9.36 3.27 14.43
C GLU A 541 -9.97 3.60 15.80
N PRO A 542 -11.21 4.07 15.88
CA PRO A 542 -11.88 4.34 17.14
C PRO A 542 -12.02 3.05 17.93
N MET A 543 -11.34 2.98 19.07
CA MET A 543 -11.36 1.85 19.98
C MET A 543 -11.39 2.39 21.41
N ASP A 544 -12.14 1.73 22.27
CA ASP A 544 -12.12 2.02 23.70
C ASP A 544 -10.68 1.95 24.22
N SER A 545 -10.27 2.95 25.01
CA SER A 545 -8.89 3.09 25.49
C SER A 545 -8.47 1.85 26.31
N LYS A 546 -9.35 1.31 27.14
CA LYS A 546 -9.07 0.13 27.96
C LYS A 546 -8.88 -1.12 27.10
N VAL A 547 -9.77 -1.33 26.12
CA VAL A 547 -9.68 -2.47 25.18
C VAL A 547 -8.38 -2.37 24.35
N ARG A 548 -7.99 -1.16 23.96
CA ARG A 548 -6.73 -0.92 23.24
C ARG A 548 -5.52 -1.33 24.09
N LEU A 549 -5.44 -0.86 25.33
CA LEU A 549 -4.33 -1.14 26.24
C LEU A 549 -4.27 -2.63 26.59
N GLU A 550 -5.40 -3.27 26.85
CA GLU A 550 -5.47 -4.73 27.10
C GLU A 550 -4.96 -5.52 25.88
N GLY A 551 -5.37 -5.15 24.65
CA GLY A 551 -4.90 -5.80 23.44
C GLY A 551 -3.39 -5.64 23.20
N ILE A 552 -2.81 -4.48 23.55
CA ILE A 552 -1.37 -4.25 23.47
C ILE A 552 -0.66 -5.10 24.52
N LEU A 553 -1.15 -5.13 25.77
CA LEU A 553 -0.59 -5.91 26.87
C LEU A 553 -0.58 -7.40 26.55
N GLU A 554 -1.69 -7.93 26.01
CA GLU A 554 -1.79 -9.33 25.61
C GLU A 554 -0.71 -9.70 24.58
N ASN A 555 -0.48 -8.84 23.58
CA ASN A 555 0.56 -9.08 22.58
C ASN A 555 1.97 -9.08 23.21
N TYR A 556 2.29 -8.15 24.11
CA TYR A 556 3.60 -8.19 24.79
C TYR A 556 3.77 -9.45 25.65
N ARG A 557 2.74 -9.90 26.36
CA ARG A 557 2.75 -11.15 27.12
C ARG A 557 2.93 -12.38 26.25
N ASN A 558 2.25 -12.43 25.10
CA ASN A 558 2.44 -13.51 24.14
C ASN A 558 3.85 -13.49 23.53
N ALA A 559 4.44 -12.32 23.30
CA ALA A 559 5.86 -12.20 22.92
C ALA A 559 6.79 -12.76 24.01
N LEU A 560 6.53 -12.44 25.28
CA LEU A 560 7.30 -12.93 26.42
C LEU A 560 7.14 -14.42 26.67
N ASN A 561 5.97 -15.02 26.35
CA ASN A 561 5.79 -16.47 26.38
C ASN A 561 6.73 -17.20 25.39
N LEU A 562 7.05 -16.57 24.26
CA LEU A 562 7.99 -17.10 23.27
C LEU A 562 9.46 -16.78 23.60
N ASN A 563 9.71 -15.61 24.18
CA ASN A 563 11.05 -15.18 24.61
C ASN A 563 10.99 -14.44 25.96
N PRO A 564 11.09 -15.20 27.09
CA PRO A 564 10.91 -14.66 28.44
C PRO A 564 11.92 -13.59 28.85
N PHE A 565 13.08 -13.51 28.19
CA PHE A 565 14.14 -12.55 28.50
C PHE A 565 14.25 -11.39 27.51
N ALA A 566 13.22 -11.18 26.71
CA ALA A 566 13.21 -10.12 25.71
C ALA A 566 12.99 -8.75 26.35
N GLU A 567 14.08 -8.02 26.60
CA GLU A 567 14.07 -6.68 27.24
C GLU A 567 13.07 -5.72 26.58
N LYS A 568 12.99 -5.67 25.24
CA LYS A 568 12.06 -4.80 24.52
C LYS A 568 10.59 -5.14 24.79
N ALA A 569 10.25 -6.41 24.90
CA ALA A 569 8.87 -6.83 25.18
C ALA A 569 8.49 -6.53 26.63
N MET A 570 9.39 -6.81 27.61
CA MET A 570 9.20 -6.44 29.02
C MET A 570 9.05 -4.92 29.18
N GLN A 571 9.89 -4.14 28.51
CA GLN A 571 9.78 -2.67 28.53
C GLN A 571 8.43 -2.19 27.99
N GLY A 572 7.95 -2.83 26.93
CA GLY A 572 6.61 -2.57 26.38
C GLY A 572 5.50 -2.93 27.37
N GLU A 573 5.58 -4.12 27.98
CA GLU A 573 4.63 -4.58 29.01
C GLU A 573 4.60 -3.64 30.21
N ALA A 574 5.76 -3.33 30.80
CA ALA A 574 5.85 -2.46 31.97
C ALA A 574 5.26 -1.07 31.72
N ARG A 575 5.50 -0.50 30.52
CA ARG A 575 4.95 0.80 30.15
C ARG A 575 3.42 0.76 30.01
N ILE A 576 2.86 -0.29 29.42
CA ILE A 576 1.41 -0.43 29.29
C ILE A 576 0.77 -0.67 30.65
N LEU A 577 1.38 -1.47 31.52
CA LEU A 577 0.90 -1.68 32.89
C LEU A 577 0.86 -0.37 33.69
N LEU A 578 1.84 0.51 33.50
CA LEU A 578 1.87 1.85 34.10
C LEU A 578 0.73 2.72 33.53
N GLU A 579 0.53 2.73 32.22
CA GLU A 579 -0.56 3.46 31.56
C GLU A 579 -1.97 2.95 31.98
N MET A 580 -2.07 1.65 32.39
CA MET A 580 -3.29 1.02 32.92
C MET A 580 -3.44 1.18 34.45
N GLU A 581 -2.53 1.89 35.11
CA GLU A 581 -2.48 2.04 36.57
C GLU A 581 -2.34 0.71 37.34
N ARG A 582 -1.83 -0.34 36.68
CA ARG A 582 -1.56 -1.66 37.28
C ARG A 582 -0.16 -1.67 37.89
N TYR A 583 0.06 -0.81 38.86
CA TYR A 583 1.37 -0.46 39.39
C TYR A 583 2.13 -1.65 40.03
N GLU A 584 1.44 -2.57 40.72
CA GLU A 584 2.13 -3.74 41.33
C GLU A 584 2.71 -4.68 40.25
N GLU A 585 1.99 -4.90 39.16
CA GLU A 585 2.49 -5.72 38.05
C GLU A 585 3.62 -5.00 37.31
N ALA A 586 3.49 -3.69 37.13
CA ALA A 586 4.55 -2.87 36.53
C ALA A 586 5.85 -2.92 37.34
N ILE A 587 5.76 -2.83 38.69
CA ILE A 587 6.92 -2.94 39.59
C ILE A 587 7.63 -4.30 39.41
N ALA A 588 6.86 -5.40 39.38
CA ALA A 588 7.41 -6.74 39.18
C ALA A 588 8.16 -6.84 37.83
N THR A 589 7.59 -6.28 36.76
CA THR A 589 8.23 -6.27 35.43
C THR A 589 9.47 -5.38 35.41
N TYR A 590 9.44 -4.19 36.07
CA TYR A 590 10.63 -3.34 36.20
C TYR A 590 11.72 -3.99 37.05
N ASP A 591 11.40 -4.77 38.10
CA ASP A 591 12.36 -5.52 38.88
C ASP A 591 13.14 -6.54 38.02
N HIS A 592 12.44 -7.23 37.12
CA HIS A 592 13.08 -8.11 36.14
C HIS A 592 13.97 -7.33 35.15
N LEU A 593 13.49 -6.19 34.63
CA LEU A 593 14.27 -5.32 33.74
C LEU A 593 15.55 -4.80 34.39
N ILE A 594 15.48 -4.37 35.64
CA ILE A 594 16.65 -3.91 36.43
C ILE A 594 17.62 -5.07 36.64
N ALA A 595 17.14 -6.30 36.88
CA ALA A 595 18.00 -7.48 37.00
C ALA A 595 18.73 -7.82 35.70
N ILE A 596 18.11 -7.58 34.53
CA ILE A 596 18.73 -7.81 33.20
C ILE A 596 19.71 -6.69 32.85
N ASN A 597 19.34 -5.44 33.11
CA ASN A 597 20.11 -4.26 32.73
C ASN A 597 20.11 -3.23 33.87
N PRO A 598 21.00 -3.44 34.91
CA PRO A 598 21.03 -2.61 36.09
C PRO A 598 21.44 -1.15 35.85
N ASP A 599 22.16 -0.90 34.75
CA ASP A 599 22.70 0.42 34.44
C ASP A 599 21.66 1.32 33.73
N LYS A 600 20.51 0.76 33.37
CA LYS A 600 19.46 1.52 32.64
C LYS A 600 18.57 2.27 33.63
N GLN A 601 18.96 3.49 33.89
CA GLN A 601 18.36 4.44 34.83
C GLN A 601 16.85 4.58 34.68
N SER A 602 16.32 4.60 33.42
CA SER A 602 14.90 4.75 33.17
C SER A 602 14.02 3.64 33.80
N TYR A 603 14.58 2.44 34.04
CA TYR A 603 13.84 1.38 34.70
C TYR A 603 13.68 1.65 36.20
N VAL A 604 14.71 2.15 36.82
CA VAL A 604 14.67 2.52 38.24
C VAL A 604 13.74 3.70 38.46
N LEU A 605 13.77 4.70 37.59
CA LEU A 605 12.89 5.86 37.67
C LEU A 605 11.41 5.46 37.47
N ASN A 606 11.08 4.69 36.44
CA ASN A 606 9.71 4.25 36.23
C ASN A 606 9.18 3.34 37.33
N ARG A 607 10.06 2.48 37.92
CA ARG A 607 9.72 1.71 39.12
C ARG A 607 9.41 2.61 40.29
N ALA A 608 10.19 3.67 40.49
CA ALA A 608 9.96 4.63 41.56
C ALA A 608 8.62 5.34 41.40
N VAL A 609 8.28 5.78 40.18
CA VAL A 609 6.96 6.37 39.86
C VAL A 609 5.81 5.41 40.22
N CYS A 610 5.96 4.11 39.91
CA CYS A 610 4.94 3.12 40.29
C CYS A 610 4.83 2.99 41.82
N LEU A 611 5.94 3.01 42.56
CA LEU A 611 5.97 2.96 44.02
C LEU A 611 5.34 4.22 44.64
N GLU A 612 5.61 5.38 44.09
CA GLU A 612 5.02 6.66 44.49
C GLU A 612 3.48 6.64 44.32
N SER A 613 2.99 6.12 43.21
CA SER A 613 1.54 5.99 42.95
C SER A 613 0.86 5.05 43.97
N LEU A 614 1.61 4.12 44.57
CA LEU A 614 1.15 3.23 45.63
C LEU A 614 1.45 3.78 47.06
N GLU A 615 1.92 5.02 47.19
CA GLU A 615 2.35 5.65 48.41
C GLU A 615 3.51 4.87 49.15
N ARG A 616 4.28 4.03 48.42
CA ARG A 616 5.39 3.21 48.93
C ARG A 616 6.75 3.94 48.79
N TYR A 617 6.79 5.19 49.16
CA TYR A 617 7.90 6.11 48.94
C TYR A 617 9.24 5.62 49.52
N GLU A 618 9.23 4.97 50.73
CA GLU A 618 10.45 4.47 51.39
C GLU A 618 11.24 3.47 50.54
N GLU A 619 10.53 2.66 49.72
CA GLU A 619 11.18 1.66 48.87
C GLU A 619 11.87 2.29 47.66
N ALA A 620 11.41 3.46 47.21
CA ALA A 620 11.98 4.20 46.08
C ALA A 620 13.27 4.99 46.49
N LEU A 621 13.40 5.41 47.77
CA LEU A 621 14.45 6.33 48.22
C LEU A 621 15.86 5.83 47.93
N LYS A 622 16.19 4.60 48.36
CA LYS A 622 17.56 4.09 48.27
C LYS A 622 18.08 4.00 46.83
N PRO A 623 17.33 3.45 45.86
CA PRO A 623 17.72 3.47 44.46
C PRO A 623 17.86 4.89 43.87
N LEU A 624 16.94 5.79 44.25
CA LEU A 624 16.95 7.16 43.74
C LEU A 624 18.13 7.98 44.29
N PHE A 625 18.48 7.85 45.60
CA PHE A 625 19.67 8.46 46.15
C PHE A 625 20.93 7.98 45.47
N ARG A 626 21.03 6.67 45.17
CA ARG A 626 22.15 6.12 44.39
C ARG A 626 22.27 6.77 43.04
N LEU A 627 21.18 6.84 42.28
CA LEU A 627 21.18 7.47 40.97
C LEU A 627 21.54 8.96 41.02
N ASN A 628 20.98 9.69 41.98
CA ASN A 628 21.31 11.11 42.16
C ASN A 628 22.76 11.34 42.57
N TYR A 629 23.39 10.40 43.31
CA TYR A 629 24.81 10.46 43.63
C TYR A 629 25.67 10.18 42.38
N GLU A 630 25.29 9.20 41.56
CA GLU A 630 25.97 8.85 40.31
C GLU A 630 25.82 9.93 39.23
N GLN A 631 24.68 10.62 39.23
CA GLN A 631 24.32 11.65 38.23
C GLN A 631 23.63 12.85 38.89
N PRO A 632 24.38 13.72 39.57
CA PRO A 632 23.81 14.80 40.37
C PRO A 632 23.16 15.94 39.55
N ASP A 633 23.43 15.99 38.26
CA ASP A 633 22.91 17.02 37.34
C ASP A 633 21.76 16.50 36.46
N ASP A 634 21.34 15.24 36.62
CA ASP A 634 20.18 14.72 35.90
C ASP A 634 18.89 15.27 36.52
N VAL A 635 18.21 16.10 35.70
CA VAL A 635 16.97 16.79 36.08
C VAL A 635 15.84 15.80 36.40
N ASN A 636 15.74 14.68 35.65
CA ASN A 636 14.67 13.70 35.84
C ASN A 636 14.87 12.91 37.12
N VAL A 637 16.12 12.50 37.45
CA VAL A 637 16.45 11.84 38.70
C VAL A 637 16.15 12.75 39.87
N SER A 638 16.60 14.02 39.80
CA SER A 638 16.37 15.01 40.83
C SER A 638 14.89 15.29 41.06
N ARG A 639 14.09 15.34 40.01
CA ARG A 639 12.63 15.58 40.07
C ARG A 639 11.90 14.44 40.77
N VAL A 640 12.16 13.16 40.35
CA VAL A 640 11.55 11.99 41.00
C VAL A 640 12.00 11.85 42.43
N LEU A 641 13.30 12.05 42.74
CA LEU A 641 13.79 12.01 44.09
C LEU A 641 13.15 13.09 44.99
N ALA A 642 13.01 14.32 44.48
CA ALA A 642 12.40 15.42 45.23
C ALA A 642 10.95 15.12 45.60
N TRP A 643 10.15 14.57 44.65
CA TRP A 643 8.78 14.16 44.91
C TRP A 643 8.68 13.00 45.90
N THR A 644 9.55 11.99 45.80
CA THR A 644 9.62 10.90 46.75
C THR A 644 9.96 11.42 48.18
N LEU A 645 10.90 12.36 48.29
CA LEU A 645 11.26 12.97 49.56
C LEU A 645 10.11 13.76 50.19
N LEU A 646 9.34 14.47 49.40
CA LEU A 646 8.11 15.15 49.81
C LEU A 646 7.10 14.12 50.35
N GLY A 647 6.88 13.02 49.64
CA GLY A 647 6.02 11.92 50.04
C GLY A 647 6.41 11.35 51.45
N VAL A 648 7.69 11.10 51.67
CA VAL A 648 8.22 10.59 52.99
C VAL A 648 8.16 11.65 54.10
N GLY A 649 8.00 12.93 53.78
CA GLY A 649 7.99 14.02 54.76
C GLY A 649 9.37 14.65 55.01
N LYS A 650 10.36 14.43 54.16
CA LYS A 650 11.66 15.09 54.20
C LYS A 650 11.68 16.40 53.43
N TYR A 651 10.81 17.33 53.84
CA TYR A 651 10.49 18.53 53.08
C TYR A 651 11.68 19.45 52.81
N GLU A 652 12.59 19.62 53.74
CA GLU A 652 13.77 20.48 53.56
C GLU A 652 14.71 19.93 52.49
N GLN A 653 14.88 18.59 52.43
CA GLN A 653 15.69 17.94 51.42
C GLN A 653 15.01 18.01 50.03
N ALA A 654 13.70 17.83 49.98
CA ALA A 654 12.92 18.00 48.77
C ALA A 654 13.01 19.45 48.25
N LEU A 655 12.87 20.43 49.16
CA LEU A 655 12.93 21.85 48.81
C LEU A 655 14.29 22.23 48.19
N THR A 656 15.39 21.73 48.77
CA THR A 656 16.74 21.97 48.23
C THR A 656 16.89 21.47 46.80
N LEU A 657 16.27 20.34 46.44
CA LEU A 657 16.26 19.82 45.06
C LEU A 657 15.37 20.67 44.16
N TYR A 658 14.17 21.06 44.61
CA TYR A 658 13.29 21.91 43.84
C TYR A 658 13.84 23.33 43.63
N GLU A 659 14.53 23.91 44.58
CA GLU A 659 15.27 25.17 44.43
C GLU A 659 16.32 25.09 43.32
N LYS A 660 17.03 23.95 43.20
CA LYS A 660 17.94 23.68 42.08
C LYS A 660 17.17 23.51 40.76
N LEU A 661 16.09 22.72 40.74
CA LEU A 661 15.28 22.43 39.55
C LEU A 661 14.61 23.67 38.94
N THR A 662 14.16 24.60 39.79
CA THR A 662 13.50 25.84 39.31
C THR A 662 14.47 26.89 38.76
N THR A 663 15.81 26.68 38.92
CA THR A 663 16.83 27.58 38.38
C THR A 663 17.49 27.12 37.09
N VAL A 664 17.23 25.88 36.64
CA VAL A 664 17.77 25.36 35.39
C VAL A 664 16.90 25.76 34.19
N GLU A 665 17.51 25.85 32.98
CA GLU A 665 16.82 26.17 31.75
C GLU A 665 15.68 25.19 31.39
N GLN A 666 15.77 23.96 31.90
CA GLN A 666 14.79 22.89 31.70
C GLN A 666 13.76 22.76 32.84
N ALA A 667 13.57 23.82 33.63
CA ALA A 667 12.56 23.83 34.68
C ALA A 667 11.16 23.59 34.09
N ALA A 668 10.39 22.70 34.69
CA ALA A 668 9.02 22.47 34.35
C ALA A 668 8.07 23.26 35.25
N ALA A 669 6.89 23.61 34.81
CA ALA A 669 5.92 24.30 35.66
C ALA A 669 5.61 23.53 36.93
N GLU A 670 5.53 22.17 36.84
CA GLU A 670 5.31 21.28 37.97
C GLU A 670 6.44 21.35 39.02
N ASP A 671 7.67 21.75 38.68
CA ASP A 671 8.76 21.94 39.64
C ASP A 671 8.43 23.09 40.59
N PHE A 672 7.82 24.19 40.08
CA PHE A 672 7.34 25.29 40.91
C PHE A 672 6.13 24.89 41.76
N LEU A 673 5.19 24.11 41.21
CA LEU A 673 4.06 23.57 41.94
C LEU A 673 4.54 22.76 43.15
N ASN A 674 5.44 21.81 42.94
CA ASN A 674 5.96 20.92 43.98
C ASN A 674 6.88 21.65 44.99
N GLN A 675 7.62 22.66 44.53
CA GLN A 675 8.36 23.58 45.40
C GLN A 675 7.37 24.32 46.33
N GLY A 676 6.24 24.77 45.81
CA GLY A 676 5.20 25.41 46.60
C GLY A 676 4.66 24.50 47.72
N TYR A 677 4.39 23.22 47.41
CA TYR A 677 3.98 22.26 48.45
C TYR A 677 5.10 22.07 49.53
N CYS A 678 6.36 21.95 49.13
CA CYS A 678 7.46 21.84 50.07
C CYS A 678 7.56 23.08 50.96
N MET A 679 7.45 24.28 50.40
CA MET A 679 7.47 25.55 51.16
C MET A 679 6.30 25.67 52.12
N TRP A 680 5.12 25.26 51.70
CA TRP A 680 3.94 25.26 52.56
C TRP A 680 4.10 24.31 53.74
N LEU A 681 4.54 23.09 53.51
CA LEU A 681 4.76 22.07 54.56
C LEU A 681 5.95 22.36 55.49
N THR A 682 6.88 23.23 55.10
CA THR A 682 7.94 23.77 55.92
C THR A 682 7.57 25.07 56.67
N GLY A 683 6.35 25.58 56.46
CA GLY A 683 5.83 26.81 57.09
C GLY A 683 6.14 28.10 56.36
N ASN A 684 6.81 28.06 55.19
CA ASN A 684 7.05 29.24 54.36
C ASN A 684 5.85 29.48 53.45
N VAL A 685 4.74 29.97 54.02
CA VAL A 685 3.47 30.20 53.31
C VAL A 685 3.62 31.24 52.22
N GLN A 686 4.40 32.31 52.42
CA GLN A 686 4.59 33.38 51.45
C GLN A 686 5.31 32.85 50.20
N GLY A 687 6.38 32.09 50.36
CA GLY A 687 7.10 31.48 49.25
C GLY A 687 6.25 30.47 48.50
N ALA A 688 5.40 29.69 49.20
CA ALA A 688 4.44 28.78 48.59
C ALA A 688 3.44 29.49 47.69
N ILE A 689 2.85 30.64 48.13
CA ILE A 689 1.95 31.45 47.31
C ILE A 689 2.63 31.95 46.04
N GLU A 690 3.87 32.40 46.12
CA GLU A 690 4.67 32.88 44.97
C GLU A 690 4.89 31.75 43.95
N SER A 691 5.30 30.56 44.39
CA SER A 691 5.53 29.38 43.59
C SER A 691 4.23 28.89 42.90
N PHE A 692 3.12 28.83 43.66
CA PHE A 692 1.80 28.44 43.06
C PHE A 692 1.31 29.48 42.08
N ARG A 693 1.45 30.77 42.31
CA ARG A 693 1.12 31.82 41.37
C ARG A 693 1.96 31.77 40.09
N HIS A 694 3.24 31.40 40.23
CA HIS A 694 4.12 31.19 39.09
C HIS A 694 3.57 30.04 38.21
N TYR A 695 3.25 28.89 38.83
CA TYR A 695 2.65 27.74 38.14
C TYR A 695 1.34 28.10 37.44
N ILE A 696 0.42 28.79 38.14
CA ILE A 696 -0.86 29.24 37.55
C ILE A 696 -0.64 30.15 36.35
N LYS A 697 0.31 31.09 36.45
CA LYS A 697 0.64 32.03 35.38
C LYS A 697 1.19 31.32 34.14
N GLU A 698 1.99 30.29 34.33
CA GLU A 698 2.63 29.55 33.25
C GLU A 698 1.67 28.58 32.57
N THR A 699 0.85 27.85 33.35
CA THR A 699 -0.03 26.79 32.83
C THR A 699 -1.46 27.25 32.53
N GLY A 700 -1.92 28.34 33.15
CA GLY A 700 -3.34 28.74 33.12
C GLY A 700 -4.25 27.83 33.94
N GLU A 701 -3.71 26.93 34.76
CA GLU A 701 -4.48 26.00 35.59
C GLU A 701 -5.30 26.74 36.65
N PRO A 702 -6.57 26.36 36.88
CA PRO A 702 -7.38 26.97 37.95
C PRO A 702 -6.77 26.74 39.35
N ALA A 703 -6.69 27.78 40.15
CA ALA A 703 -6.12 27.72 41.51
C ALA A 703 -6.74 26.60 42.40
N ILE A 704 -8.02 26.28 42.18
CA ILE A 704 -8.72 25.23 42.93
C ILE A 704 -8.14 23.84 42.69
N ASN A 705 -7.59 23.57 41.51
CA ASN A 705 -7.00 22.27 41.19
C ASN A 705 -5.71 22.01 41.99
N ILE A 706 -4.92 23.04 42.30
CA ILE A 706 -3.75 22.94 43.12
C ILE A 706 -4.07 22.33 44.52
N ILE A 707 -5.21 22.69 45.06
CA ILE A 707 -5.63 22.19 46.38
C ILE A 707 -6.31 20.82 46.23
N ASN A 708 -7.26 20.70 45.32
CA ASN A 708 -8.09 19.50 45.19
C ASN A 708 -7.27 18.26 44.75
N ASN A 709 -6.30 18.44 43.86
CA ASN A 709 -5.49 17.32 43.35
C ASN A 709 -4.67 16.65 44.44
N GLU A 710 -4.22 17.42 45.47
CA GLU A 710 -3.37 16.93 46.54
C GLU A 710 -4.04 17.02 47.92
N GLU A 711 -5.34 17.22 48.00
CA GLU A 711 -6.08 17.36 49.24
C GLU A 711 -5.81 16.22 50.22
N ARG A 712 -5.77 14.97 49.72
CA ARG A 712 -5.51 13.79 50.57
C ARG A 712 -4.10 13.81 51.10
N MET A 713 -3.11 14.18 50.32
CA MET A 713 -1.70 14.29 50.75
C MET A 713 -1.56 15.41 51.77
N LEU A 714 -2.10 16.59 51.51
CA LEU A 714 -2.04 17.75 52.41
C LEU A 714 -2.70 17.45 53.76
N SER A 715 -3.90 16.84 53.76
CA SER A 715 -4.56 16.43 54.98
C SER A 715 -3.77 15.41 55.81
N LYS A 716 -3.17 14.40 55.16
CA LYS A 716 -2.29 13.43 55.82
C LYS A 716 -1.04 14.07 56.45
N LYS A 717 -0.58 15.16 55.86
CA LYS A 717 0.61 15.91 56.33
C LYS A 717 0.27 17.02 57.36
N GLY A 718 -1.00 17.13 57.76
CA GLY A 718 -1.42 17.98 58.85
C GLY A 718 -1.93 19.37 58.46
N ILE A 719 -2.16 19.61 57.16
CA ILE A 719 -2.80 20.85 56.70
C ILE A 719 -4.33 20.71 56.90
N SER A 720 -4.92 21.67 57.58
CA SER A 720 -6.36 21.69 57.82
C SER A 720 -7.17 22.20 56.62
N ASN A 721 -8.47 21.90 56.56
CA ASN A 721 -9.33 22.39 55.50
C ASN A 721 -9.39 23.94 55.49
N GLU A 722 -9.34 24.57 56.65
CA GLU A 722 -9.30 26.03 56.76
C GLU A 722 -8.02 26.63 56.19
N GLU A 723 -6.86 25.96 56.40
CA GLU A 723 -5.59 26.37 55.80
C GLU A 723 -5.62 26.19 54.31
N MET A 724 -6.21 25.10 53.79
CA MET A 724 -6.40 24.86 52.36
C MET A 724 -7.28 25.96 51.74
N GLN A 725 -8.35 26.35 52.37
CA GLN A 725 -9.20 27.44 51.91
C GLN A 725 -8.48 28.81 51.92
N MET A 726 -7.70 29.10 52.97
CA MET A 726 -6.91 30.33 53.02
C MET A 726 -5.84 30.37 51.93
N MET A 727 -5.19 29.22 51.63
CA MET A 727 -4.24 29.13 50.55
C MET A 727 -4.92 29.36 49.19
N TYR A 728 -6.08 28.75 48.96
CA TYR A 728 -6.84 28.98 47.76
C TYR A 728 -7.19 30.48 47.60
N ASP A 729 -7.71 31.13 48.64
CA ASP A 729 -8.04 32.57 48.58
C ASP A 729 -6.78 33.43 48.31
N ALA A 730 -5.60 33.00 48.79
CA ALA A 730 -4.36 33.73 48.61
C ALA A 730 -3.80 33.58 47.18
N ILE A 731 -3.99 32.43 46.53
CA ILE A 731 -3.46 32.16 45.16
C ILE A 731 -4.47 32.45 44.05
N ALA A 732 -5.75 32.52 44.38
CA ALA A 732 -6.79 32.91 43.43
C ALA A 732 -6.51 34.32 42.88
N PRO A 733 -6.75 34.57 41.57
CA PRO A 733 -6.43 35.83 40.92
C PRO A 733 -7.27 37.03 41.42
#